data_dca4e92e12a23e13859fbf67553c6b8d
#
_entry.id   dca4e92e12a23e13859fbf67553c6b8d
#
_cell.length_a   1.000
_cell.length_b   1.000
_cell.length_c   1.000
_cell.angle_alpha   90.00
_cell.angle_beta   90.00
_cell.angle_gamma   90.00
#
_symmetry.space_group_name_H-M   'P 1'
#
loop_
_entity.id
_entity.type
_entity.pdbx_description
1 polymer ?
#
loop_
_entity_poly.entity_id
_entity_poly.type
_entity_poly.pdbx_seq_one_letter_code
_entity_poly.pdbx_strand_id
1 'polypeptide(L)'
;MNQKQKTMLKRIVAAAIVYIAAAAAKKMNVFAGMPQPWTELVVFLIPYLIIGWDIVYKAFRGIKNGQVFDENFLMTVATFGAFGVGEFSEAVAVMLFYQVGELFQSYAVNRSRQSISDLMNICPEYANIEKDGQIEQVDPDDVEVDDIIVVQPGERIPLDGVVVEGESMIDTSALTGESVPRRAAAGDEIISGCVNGSGLLRVRVTKEFDDSTVARILELVENASSKKAKVENFITRFARYYTPVVVIAAVALAFVPPIVLGGEFGEWIQRACIFLVISCPCALVISVPLSFFGGIGAASRIGVLVKGSNYLEAVSELDTVVFDKTGTLTKGEFKVTELHPAGISEDELLGLAAYAENYSTHPIAESIREAYRERKGSLAEAETQKANAGTAEIVLDADNDTVKEVQSKEGVQGVVRKPLIDLTRIGETNEISGHGIETTIDGHKVLAGNGRLMKSKNIPYQECDGIGTVIYLAKDGKFAGSILIADTIKPETEDAIRGLKAAGIRRTVMLTGDRKAVGEAVAAKVGIDQAYTELLPADKVQKVEEMLAEMTGKRKLAFVGDGINDAPVLSRADVGIAMGSMGSDAAIEAADIVLMDDNPAKIAGVVKIGRKTMAIAHQNIVFALAVKAVVLLMGAAGVANMWEAVFADVGVSVIAILNAMRALRTK
;
A
#
# COMPACT_ATOMS: atom_id res chain seq x y z
N MET A 1 4.69 16.00 -21.42
CA MET A 1 3.46 16.66 -21.95
C MET A 1 2.76 15.74 -22.93
N ASN A 2 1.50 15.45 -22.68
CA ASN A 2 0.67 14.64 -23.59
C ASN A 2 0.21 15.46 -24.82
N GLN A 3 -0.41 14.81 -25.82
CA GLN A 3 -0.82 15.46 -27.09
C GLN A 3 -1.82 16.61 -26.85
N LYS A 4 -2.74 16.47 -25.90
CA LYS A 4 -3.72 17.52 -25.54
C LYS A 4 -3.01 18.77 -24.98
N GLN A 5 -2.03 18.59 -24.09
CA GLN A 5 -1.25 19.69 -23.50
C GLN A 5 -0.40 20.42 -24.55
N LYS A 6 0.19 19.68 -25.50
CA LYS A 6 0.93 20.28 -26.62
C LYS A 6 0.03 21.15 -27.51
N THR A 7 -1.18 20.69 -27.79
CA THR A 7 -2.17 21.45 -28.58
C THR A 7 -2.61 22.69 -27.82
N MET A 8 -2.87 22.61 -26.53
CA MET A 8 -3.24 23.74 -25.68
C MET A 8 -2.12 24.79 -25.63
N LEU A 9 -0.86 24.35 -25.44
CA LEU A 9 0.30 25.25 -25.48
C LEU A 9 0.41 26.00 -26.83
N LYS A 10 0.22 25.32 -27.97
CA LYS A 10 0.24 25.95 -29.29
C LYS A 10 -0.84 27.03 -29.43
N ARG A 11 -2.05 26.78 -28.93
CA ARG A 11 -3.16 27.74 -28.93
C ARG A 11 -2.88 28.94 -28.03
N ILE A 12 -2.32 28.73 -26.82
CA ILE A 12 -1.91 29.79 -25.91
C ILE A 12 -0.87 30.71 -26.60
N VAL A 13 0.17 30.13 -27.21
CA VAL A 13 1.22 30.90 -27.88
C VAL A 13 0.65 31.68 -29.08
N ALA A 14 -0.18 31.06 -29.92
CA ALA A 14 -0.81 31.73 -31.05
C ALA A 14 -1.70 32.91 -30.62
N ALA A 15 -2.56 32.67 -29.61
CA ALA A 15 -3.43 33.72 -29.07
C ALA A 15 -2.64 34.85 -28.40
N ALA A 16 -1.55 34.54 -27.69
CA ALA A 16 -0.68 35.54 -27.07
C ALA A 16 0.00 36.44 -28.10
N ILE A 17 0.51 35.88 -29.21
CA ILE A 17 1.11 36.65 -30.31
C ILE A 17 0.08 37.62 -30.92
N VAL A 18 -1.12 37.11 -31.24
CA VAL A 18 -2.19 37.92 -31.81
C VAL A 18 -2.67 39.01 -30.83
N TYR A 19 -2.79 38.65 -29.53
CA TYR A 19 -3.15 39.61 -28.49
C TYR A 19 -2.12 40.73 -28.33
N ILE A 20 -0.82 40.39 -28.26
CA ILE A 20 0.27 41.39 -28.18
C ILE A 20 0.26 42.31 -29.39
N ALA A 21 0.05 41.76 -30.59
CA ALA A 21 -0.05 42.57 -31.81
C ALA A 21 -1.26 43.53 -31.76
N ALA A 22 -2.42 43.05 -31.33
CA ALA A 22 -3.62 43.85 -31.16
C ALA A 22 -3.45 44.94 -30.09
N ALA A 23 -2.84 44.65 -28.96
CA ALA A 23 -2.56 45.60 -27.90
C ALA A 23 -1.53 46.64 -28.30
N ALA A 24 -0.50 46.28 -29.06
CA ALA A 24 0.47 47.20 -29.61
C ALA A 24 -0.19 48.13 -30.64
N ALA A 25 -1.02 47.60 -31.53
CA ALA A 25 -1.76 48.40 -32.51
C ALA A 25 -2.71 49.41 -31.83
N LYS A 26 -3.39 49.01 -30.75
CA LYS A 26 -4.20 49.92 -29.93
C LYS A 26 -3.34 51.02 -29.31
N LYS A 27 -2.19 50.68 -28.71
CA LYS A 27 -1.27 51.67 -28.12
C LYS A 27 -0.65 52.63 -29.13
N MET A 28 -0.46 52.17 -30.35
CA MET A 28 0.07 52.99 -31.48
C MET A 28 -1.03 53.81 -32.18
N ASN A 29 -2.25 53.84 -31.64
CA ASN A 29 -3.40 54.53 -32.24
C ASN A 29 -3.69 54.15 -33.70
N VAL A 30 -3.36 52.95 -34.14
CA VAL A 30 -3.59 52.48 -35.52
C VAL A 30 -5.08 52.48 -35.88
N PHE A 31 -5.96 52.42 -34.88
CA PHE A 31 -7.41 52.44 -35.06
C PHE A 31 -8.04 53.83 -35.00
N ALA A 32 -7.20 54.91 -34.91
CA ALA A 32 -7.68 56.28 -34.93
C ALA A 32 -8.31 56.60 -36.28
N GLY A 33 -9.62 56.91 -36.30
CA GLY A 33 -10.38 57.15 -37.53
C GLY A 33 -11.26 55.99 -38.00
N MET A 34 -11.21 54.82 -37.34
CA MET A 34 -12.15 53.74 -37.58
C MET A 34 -13.36 53.78 -36.62
N PRO A 35 -14.53 53.18 -36.98
CA PRO A 35 -15.71 53.20 -36.13
C PRO A 35 -15.45 52.52 -34.78
N GLN A 36 -15.40 53.28 -33.70
CA GLN A 36 -15.31 52.79 -32.34
C GLN A 36 -16.72 52.55 -31.77
N PRO A 37 -16.96 51.55 -30.94
CA PRO A 37 -16.03 50.51 -30.39
C PRO A 37 -15.92 49.23 -31.26
N TRP A 38 -16.59 49.15 -32.39
CA TRP A 38 -16.72 47.93 -33.20
C TRP A 38 -15.37 47.40 -33.72
N THR A 39 -14.46 48.29 -34.07
CA THR A 39 -13.15 47.88 -34.56
C THR A 39 -12.33 47.20 -33.47
N GLU A 40 -12.32 47.77 -32.26
CA GLU A 40 -11.63 47.15 -31.12
C GLU A 40 -12.25 45.80 -30.77
N LEU A 41 -13.59 45.69 -30.74
CA LEU A 41 -14.30 44.47 -30.50
C LEU A 41 -13.88 43.36 -31.48
N VAL A 42 -13.85 43.63 -32.78
CA VAL A 42 -13.49 42.61 -33.78
C VAL A 42 -12.04 42.19 -33.64
N VAL A 43 -11.12 43.14 -33.41
CA VAL A 43 -9.69 42.88 -33.28
C VAL A 43 -9.40 42.00 -32.03
N PHE A 44 -10.02 42.27 -30.90
CA PHE A 44 -9.82 41.48 -29.69
C PHE A 44 -10.67 40.21 -29.67
N LEU A 45 -11.73 40.11 -30.44
CA LEU A 45 -12.53 38.88 -30.55
C LEU A 45 -11.73 37.74 -31.22
N ILE A 46 -10.80 38.06 -32.13
CA ILE A 46 -9.98 37.04 -32.80
C ILE A 46 -9.12 36.23 -31.79
N PRO A 47 -8.22 36.85 -31.00
CA PRO A 47 -7.45 36.11 -30.00
C PRO A 47 -8.34 35.47 -28.92
N TYR A 48 -9.48 36.09 -28.59
CA TYR A 48 -10.44 35.50 -27.64
C TYR A 48 -11.02 34.17 -28.16
N LEU A 49 -11.44 34.11 -29.41
CA LEU A 49 -11.95 32.89 -30.04
C LEU A 49 -10.87 31.82 -30.18
N ILE A 50 -9.62 32.19 -30.48
CA ILE A 50 -8.51 31.23 -30.55
C ILE A 50 -8.30 30.52 -29.20
N ILE A 51 -8.34 31.26 -28.08
CA ILE A 51 -8.00 30.74 -26.76
C ILE A 51 -9.21 30.26 -25.99
N GLY A 52 -10.37 30.91 -26.12
CA GLY A 52 -11.54 30.72 -25.25
C GLY A 52 -12.63 29.82 -25.82
N TRP A 53 -12.59 29.46 -27.09
CA TRP A 53 -13.66 28.68 -27.72
C TRP A 53 -14.03 27.42 -27.00
N ASP A 54 -13.06 26.65 -26.53
CA ASP A 54 -13.29 25.41 -25.80
C ASP A 54 -13.92 25.64 -24.41
N ILE A 55 -13.59 26.73 -23.72
CA ILE A 55 -14.16 27.12 -22.43
C ILE A 55 -15.63 27.51 -22.64
N VAL A 56 -15.91 28.36 -23.62
CA VAL A 56 -17.29 28.75 -23.96
C VAL A 56 -18.12 27.53 -24.34
N TYR A 57 -17.57 26.63 -25.17
CA TYR A 57 -18.27 25.39 -25.54
C TYR A 57 -18.54 24.49 -24.35
N LYS A 58 -17.56 24.31 -23.45
CA LYS A 58 -17.73 23.53 -22.20
C LYS A 58 -18.80 24.15 -21.29
N ALA A 59 -18.81 25.49 -21.14
CA ALA A 59 -19.83 26.20 -20.37
C ALA A 59 -21.24 25.93 -20.91
N PHE A 60 -21.45 26.05 -22.22
CA PHE A 60 -22.75 25.73 -22.85
C PHE A 60 -23.14 24.27 -22.68
N ARG A 61 -22.19 23.36 -22.82
CA ARG A 61 -22.44 21.92 -22.61
C ARG A 61 -22.77 21.63 -21.15
N GLY A 62 -22.11 22.30 -20.20
CA GLY A 62 -22.39 22.22 -18.76
C GLY A 62 -23.82 22.63 -18.43
N ILE A 63 -24.27 23.76 -18.98
CA ILE A 63 -25.66 24.24 -18.84
C ILE A 63 -26.65 23.19 -19.35
N LYS A 64 -26.40 22.63 -20.55
CA LYS A 64 -27.28 21.59 -21.14
C LYS A 64 -27.35 20.32 -20.29
N ASN A 65 -26.28 19.98 -19.57
CA ASN A 65 -26.18 18.80 -18.71
C ASN A 65 -26.63 19.09 -17.25
N GLY A 66 -27.19 20.27 -16.94
CA GLY A 66 -27.62 20.65 -15.59
C GLY A 66 -26.52 21.06 -14.63
N GLN A 67 -25.30 21.20 -15.12
CA GLN A 67 -24.13 21.68 -14.35
C GLN A 67 -23.90 23.16 -14.66
N VAL A 68 -24.81 24.02 -14.20
CA VAL A 68 -24.91 25.43 -14.61
C VAL A 68 -23.80 26.30 -14.01
N PHE A 69 -23.22 25.92 -12.85
CA PHE A 69 -22.31 26.79 -12.10
C PHE A 69 -20.91 26.18 -11.98
N ASP A 70 -20.32 25.77 -13.12
CA ASP A 70 -18.94 25.33 -13.16
C ASP A 70 -17.95 26.49 -13.41
N GLU A 71 -16.67 26.24 -13.30
CA GLU A 71 -15.61 27.23 -13.53
C GLU A 71 -15.62 27.81 -14.96
N ASN A 72 -15.96 26.96 -15.97
CA ASN A 72 -16.03 27.40 -17.36
C ASN A 72 -17.17 28.39 -17.57
N PHE A 73 -18.32 28.17 -16.90
CA PHE A 73 -19.44 29.10 -16.89
C PHE A 73 -19.07 30.43 -16.25
N LEU A 74 -18.44 30.44 -15.07
CA LEU A 74 -18.03 31.66 -14.40
C LEU A 74 -17.07 32.50 -15.24
N MET A 75 -16.07 31.85 -15.85
CA MET A 75 -15.11 32.51 -16.73
C MET A 75 -15.77 33.06 -18.01
N THR A 76 -16.71 32.30 -18.59
CA THR A 76 -17.44 32.75 -19.78
C THR A 76 -18.30 33.97 -19.47
N VAL A 77 -19.07 33.95 -18.37
CA VAL A 77 -19.92 35.07 -17.96
C VAL A 77 -19.08 36.31 -17.65
N ALA A 78 -17.98 36.15 -16.89
CA ALA A 78 -17.10 37.27 -16.53
C ALA A 78 -16.45 37.91 -17.76
N THR A 79 -15.95 37.12 -18.72
CA THR A 79 -15.33 37.64 -19.92
C THR A 79 -16.35 38.28 -20.89
N PHE A 80 -17.57 37.72 -21.01
CA PHE A 80 -18.66 38.35 -21.77
C PHE A 80 -19.12 39.66 -21.12
N GLY A 81 -19.17 39.70 -19.77
CA GLY A 81 -19.45 40.94 -19.05
C GLY A 81 -18.39 42.01 -19.32
N ALA A 82 -17.10 41.66 -19.33
CA ALA A 82 -16.02 42.57 -19.70
C ALA A 82 -16.14 43.07 -21.14
N PHE A 83 -16.52 42.20 -22.10
CA PHE A 83 -16.83 42.64 -23.48
C PHE A 83 -18.03 43.58 -23.48
N GLY A 84 -19.06 43.34 -22.69
CA GLY A 84 -20.25 44.19 -22.60
C GLY A 84 -19.98 45.61 -22.04
N VAL A 85 -18.97 45.75 -21.19
CA VAL A 85 -18.54 47.04 -20.61
C VAL A 85 -17.51 47.77 -21.48
N GLY A 86 -16.98 47.10 -22.55
CA GLY A 86 -16.00 47.67 -23.43
C GLY A 86 -14.54 47.36 -23.10
N GLU A 87 -14.30 46.53 -22.07
CA GLU A 87 -12.95 46.13 -21.64
C GLU A 87 -12.43 44.92 -22.43
N PHE A 88 -12.37 45.06 -23.77
CA PHE A 88 -12.06 43.98 -24.67
C PHE A 88 -10.68 43.38 -24.45
N SER A 89 -9.67 44.23 -24.21
CA SER A 89 -8.30 43.80 -23.91
C SER A 89 -8.20 42.96 -22.65
N GLU A 90 -8.91 43.36 -21.59
CA GLU A 90 -8.93 42.65 -20.30
C GLU A 90 -9.59 41.27 -20.44
N ALA A 91 -10.71 41.19 -21.18
CA ALA A 91 -11.40 39.92 -21.40
C ALA A 91 -10.48 38.85 -22.06
N VAL A 92 -9.69 39.25 -23.08
CA VAL A 92 -8.74 38.35 -23.74
C VAL A 92 -7.61 37.96 -22.79
N ALA A 93 -7.08 38.92 -22.08
CA ALA A 93 -5.98 38.69 -21.16
C ALA A 93 -6.37 37.72 -20.02
N VAL A 94 -7.54 37.90 -19.43
CA VAL A 94 -8.11 37.00 -18.41
C VAL A 94 -8.20 35.59 -18.96
N MET A 95 -8.75 35.40 -20.17
CA MET A 95 -8.87 34.10 -20.80
C MET A 95 -7.51 33.46 -21.08
N LEU A 96 -6.52 34.27 -21.51
CA LEU A 96 -5.14 33.81 -21.70
C LEU A 96 -4.51 33.31 -20.41
N PHE A 97 -4.57 34.09 -19.34
CA PHE A 97 -4.03 33.69 -18.05
C PHE A 97 -4.73 32.46 -17.45
N TYR A 98 -6.05 32.40 -17.60
CA TYR A 98 -6.81 31.20 -17.19
C TYR A 98 -6.31 29.96 -17.93
N GLN A 99 -6.15 30.00 -19.24
CA GLN A 99 -5.66 28.87 -20.03
C GLN A 99 -4.21 28.50 -19.70
N VAL A 100 -3.36 29.44 -19.35
CA VAL A 100 -2.00 29.19 -18.84
C VAL A 100 -2.08 28.44 -17.51
N GLY A 101 -2.97 28.89 -16.60
CA GLY A 101 -3.23 28.20 -15.34
C GLY A 101 -3.71 26.76 -15.52
N GLU A 102 -4.69 26.56 -16.40
CA GLU A 102 -5.21 25.24 -16.76
C GLU A 102 -4.12 24.31 -17.33
N LEU A 103 -3.22 24.84 -18.18
CA LEU A 103 -2.10 24.06 -18.70
C LEU A 103 -1.15 23.61 -17.57
N PHE A 104 -0.76 24.53 -16.67
CA PHE A 104 0.09 24.20 -15.52
C PHE A 104 -0.56 23.16 -14.60
N GLN A 105 -1.83 23.34 -14.32
CA GLN A 105 -2.63 22.43 -13.51
C GLN A 105 -2.71 21.05 -14.14
N SER A 106 -3.06 20.96 -15.42
CA SER A 106 -3.10 19.70 -16.17
C SER A 106 -1.73 19.00 -16.19
N TYR A 107 -0.65 19.77 -16.35
CA TYR A 107 0.71 19.22 -16.32
C TYR A 107 1.08 18.65 -14.95
N ALA A 108 0.79 19.37 -13.86
CA ALA A 108 1.10 18.96 -12.51
C ALA A 108 0.28 17.73 -12.07
N VAL A 109 -1.03 17.70 -12.39
CA VAL A 109 -1.90 16.54 -12.12
C VAL A 109 -1.41 15.31 -12.89
N ASN A 110 -1.08 15.46 -14.17
CA ASN A 110 -0.56 14.34 -14.95
C ASN A 110 0.78 13.84 -14.42
N ARG A 111 1.68 14.71 -13.99
CA ARG A 111 2.97 14.31 -13.41
C ARG A 111 2.80 13.57 -12.09
N SER A 112 1.84 13.98 -11.27
CA SER A 112 1.52 13.26 -10.02
C SER A 112 0.88 11.91 -10.31
N ARG A 113 -0.04 11.82 -11.26
CA ARG A 113 -0.61 10.54 -11.71
C ARG A 113 0.43 9.65 -12.35
N GLN A 114 1.38 10.19 -13.09
CA GLN A 114 2.46 9.42 -13.70
C GLN A 114 3.41 8.83 -12.66
N SER A 115 3.64 9.50 -11.53
CA SER A 115 4.38 8.91 -10.40
C SER A 115 3.65 7.74 -9.75
N ILE A 116 2.33 7.65 -9.87
CA ILE A 116 1.53 6.47 -9.47
C ILE A 116 1.55 5.43 -10.61
N SER A 117 1.47 5.87 -11.86
CA SER A 117 1.59 5.00 -13.05
C SER A 117 3.00 4.40 -13.20
N ASP A 118 4.04 5.08 -12.72
CA ASP A 118 5.39 4.50 -12.65
C ASP A 118 5.47 3.33 -11.65
N LEU A 119 4.57 3.31 -10.66
CA LEU A 119 4.33 2.13 -9.81
C LEU A 119 3.52 1.05 -10.56
N MET A 120 2.73 1.43 -11.57
CA MET A 120 2.00 0.51 -12.46
C MET A 120 2.91 -0.09 -13.55
N ASN A 121 4.12 0.43 -13.76
CA ASN A 121 5.15 -0.18 -14.62
C ASN A 121 5.71 -1.50 -14.05
N ILE A 122 5.10 -2.05 -13.00
CA ILE A 122 5.40 -3.39 -12.52
C ILE A 122 4.73 -4.48 -13.38
N CYS A 123 3.74 -4.11 -14.21
CA CYS A 123 3.07 -5.04 -15.11
C CYS A 123 4.01 -5.43 -16.27
N PRO A 124 4.31 -6.71 -16.46
CA PRO A 124 5.05 -7.21 -17.60
C PRO A 124 4.23 -7.07 -18.88
N GLU A 125 4.91 -6.72 -19.99
CA GLU A 125 4.26 -6.56 -21.29
C GLU A 125 4.12 -7.89 -22.04
N TYR A 126 4.84 -8.95 -21.62
CA TYR A 126 4.85 -10.27 -22.23
C TYR A 126 5.31 -11.37 -21.27
N ALA A 127 5.01 -12.60 -21.61
CA ALA A 127 5.54 -13.81 -20.98
C ALA A 127 6.23 -14.69 -22.04
N ASN A 128 7.33 -15.33 -21.67
CA ASN A 128 8.00 -16.31 -22.53
C ASN A 128 7.57 -17.71 -22.09
N ILE A 129 6.70 -18.39 -22.87
CA ILE A 129 6.25 -19.77 -22.59
C ILE A 129 7.16 -20.75 -23.29
N GLU A 130 7.47 -21.87 -22.61
CA GLU A 130 8.15 -23.01 -23.20
C GLU A 130 7.13 -24.05 -23.66
N LYS A 131 6.94 -24.20 -25.00
CA LYS A 131 6.09 -25.23 -25.63
C LYS A 131 6.93 -26.08 -26.60
N ASP A 132 6.90 -27.38 -26.45
CA ASP A 132 7.63 -28.32 -27.31
C ASP A 132 9.15 -28.04 -27.46
N GLY A 133 9.78 -27.48 -26.40
CA GLY A 133 11.20 -27.11 -26.37
C GLY A 133 11.54 -25.84 -27.16
N GLN A 134 10.53 -25.04 -27.54
CA GLN A 134 10.70 -23.72 -28.13
C GLN A 134 10.10 -22.66 -27.19
N ILE A 135 10.78 -21.51 -27.12
CA ILE A 135 10.31 -20.36 -26.33
C ILE A 135 9.50 -19.48 -27.28
N GLU A 136 8.23 -19.25 -26.92
CA GLU A 136 7.32 -18.36 -27.62
C GLU A 136 6.95 -17.18 -26.69
N GLN A 137 6.99 -15.97 -27.24
CA GLN A 137 6.57 -14.77 -26.52
C GLN A 137 5.07 -14.57 -26.73
N VAL A 138 4.30 -14.53 -25.63
CA VAL A 138 2.85 -14.37 -25.62
C VAL A 138 2.43 -13.23 -24.70
N ASP A 139 1.17 -12.83 -24.80
CA ASP A 139 0.56 -11.93 -23.80
C ASP A 139 0.43 -12.70 -22.46
N PRO A 140 0.71 -12.07 -21.30
CA PRO A 140 0.49 -12.71 -20.01
C PRO A 140 -0.93 -13.23 -19.80
N ASP A 141 -1.95 -12.62 -20.42
CA ASP A 141 -3.35 -13.07 -20.38
C ASP A 141 -3.59 -14.41 -21.09
N ASP A 142 -2.69 -14.82 -22.00
CA ASP A 142 -2.79 -16.07 -22.76
C ASP A 142 -2.08 -17.26 -22.07
N VAL A 143 -1.51 -17.06 -20.87
CA VAL A 143 -0.79 -18.09 -20.10
C VAL A 143 -1.74 -18.80 -19.15
N GLU A 144 -1.78 -20.13 -19.22
CA GLU A 144 -2.64 -20.97 -18.37
C GLU A 144 -1.87 -21.46 -17.11
N VAL A 145 -2.62 -21.85 -16.08
CA VAL A 145 -2.05 -22.50 -14.88
C VAL A 145 -1.37 -23.81 -15.28
N ASP A 146 -0.23 -24.11 -14.66
CA ASP A 146 0.69 -25.21 -14.93
C ASP A 146 1.58 -25.05 -16.20
N ASP A 147 1.44 -23.97 -16.97
CA ASP A 147 2.39 -23.64 -18.02
C ASP A 147 3.78 -23.33 -17.44
N ILE A 148 4.83 -23.63 -18.23
CA ILE A 148 6.21 -23.30 -17.87
C ILE A 148 6.61 -22.01 -18.58
N ILE A 149 6.88 -20.98 -17.79
CA ILE A 149 7.44 -19.73 -18.30
C ILE A 149 8.95 -19.67 -18.05
N VAL A 150 9.66 -19.01 -18.96
CA VAL A 150 11.11 -18.82 -18.89
C VAL A 150 11.39 -17.35 -18.65
N VAL A 151 12.00 -17.04 -17.49
CA VAL A 151 12.34 -15.66 -17.10
C VAL A 151 13.84 -15.45 -17.21
N GLN A 152 14.25 -14.58 -18.12
CA GLN A 152 15.66 -14.28 -18.38
C GLN A 152 16.22 -13.29 -17.34
N PRO A 153 17.55 -13.22 -17.17
CA PRO A 153 18.18 -12.19 -16.33
C PRO A 153 17.79 -10.78 -16.74
N GLY A 154 17.35 -9.98 -15.79
CA GLY A 154 16.88 -8.61 -16.02
C GLY A 154 15.41 -8.48 -16.44
N GLU A 155 14.72 -9.58 -16.72
CA GLU A 155 13.31 -9.56 -17.05
C GLU A 155 12.44 -9.49 -15.80
N ARG A 156 11.23 -8.96 -15.97
CA ARG A 156 10.18 -9.02 -14.94
C ARG A 156 9.49 -10.37 -14.99
N ILE A 157 9.18 -10.90 -13.82
CA ILE A 157 8.40 -12.12 -13.67
C ILE A 157 6.95 -11.82 -14.06
N PRO A 158 6.40 -12.49 -15.10
CA PRO A 158 5.09 -12.12 -15.62
C PRO A 158 3.92 -12.64 -14.79
N LEU A 159 4.03 -13.83 -14.21
CA LEU A 159 2.97 -14.48 -13.43
C LEU A 159 3.52 -15.06 -12.14
N ASP A 160 2.63 -15.27 -11.16
CA ASP A 160 2.95 -15.95 -9.91
C ASP A 160 3.19 -17.44 -10.19
N GLY A 161 4.21 -18.04 -9.57
CA GLY A 161 4.53 -19.42 -9.80
C GLY A 161 5.59 -20.00 -8.88
N VAL A 162 5.95 -21.25 -9.12
CA VAL A 162 6.99 -21.98 -8.39
C VAL A 162 8.18 -22.24 -9.34
N VAL A 163 9.38 -21.95 -8.87
CA VAL A 163 10.61 -22.24 -9.64
C VAL A 163 10.78 -23.74 -9.79
N VAL A 164 10.82 -24.22 -11.04
CA VAL A 164 11.05 -25.64 -11.36
C VAL A 164 12.53 -25.92 -11.57
N GLU A 165 13.23 -24.96 -12.21
CA GLU A 165 14.65 -25.09 -12.54
C GLU A 165 15.33 -23.71 -12.52
N GLY A 166 16.57 -23.67 -12.05
CA GLY A 166 17.38 -22.46 -11.99
C GLY A 166 17.55 -21.91 -10.58
N GLU A 167 18.45 -20.97 -10.46
CA GLU A 167 18.71 -20.20 -9.22
C GLU A 167 19.03 -18.76 -9.60
N SER A 168 18.43 -17.80 -8.90
CA SER A 168 18.68 -16.38 -9.13
C SER A 168 18.45 -15.54 -7.88
N MET A 169 18.90 -14.28 -7.95
CA MET A 169 18.54 -13.24 -6.99
C MET A 169 17.37 -12.43 -7.56
N ILE A 170 16.28 -12.35 -6.84
CA ILE A 170 15.06 -11.64 -7.24
C ILE A 170 15.01 -10.27 -6.54
N ASP A 171 14.93 -9.21 -7.34
CA ASP A 171 14.69 -7.86 -6.84
C ASP A 171 13.19 -7.64 -6.64
N THR A 172 12.78 -7.58 -5.37
CA THR A 172 11.39 -7.36 -4.94
C THR A 172 11.11 -5.89 -4.63
N SER A 173 12.08 -5.00 -4.80
CA SER A 173 12.01 -3.58 -4.36
C SER A 173 10.84 -2.81 -4.95
N ALA A 174 10.40 -3.16 -6.16
CA ALA A 174 9.25 -2.54 -6.82
C ALA A 174 7.92 -2.80 -6.09
N LEU A 175 7.80 -3.96 -5.42
CA LEU A 175 6.59 -4.39 -4.70
C LEU A 175 6.71 -4.13 -3.20
N THR A 176 7.81 -4.59 -2.59
CA THR A 176 7.98 -4.55 -1.14
C THR A 176 8.66 -3.28 -0.64
N GLY A 177 9.35 -2.55 -1.52
CA GLY A 177 10.19 -1.42 -1.14
C GLY A 177 11.52 -1.81 -0.46
N GLU A 178 11.85 -3.10 -0.38
CA GLU A 178 13.11 -3.59 0.15
C GLU A 178 14.21 -3.56 -0.92
N SER A 179 15.38 -3.03 -0.57
CA SER A 179 16.50 -2.92 -1.51
C SER A 179 17.41 -4.16 -1.56
N VAL A 180 17.15 -5.17 -0.72
CA VAL A 180 17.96 -6.38 -0.66
C VAL A 180 17.30 -7.47 -1.52
N PRO A 181 17.95 -7.94 -2.60
CA PRO A 181 17.42 -9.02 -3.41
C PRO A 181 17.28 -10.32 -2.61
N ARG A 182 16.22 -11.07 -2.88
CA ARG A 182 15.95 -12.38 -2.29
C ARG A 182 16.45 -13.49 -3.20
N ARG A 183 17.11 -14.51 -2.64
CA ARG A 183 17.46 -15.73 -3.39
C ARG A 183 16.20 -16.53 -3.70
N ALA A 184 16.10 -17.05 -4.93
CA ALA A 184 15.08 -18.00 -5.35
C ALA A 184 15.76 -19.18 -6.07
N ALA A 185 15.36 -20.39 -5.70
CA ALA A 185 15.87 -21.67 -6.22
C ALA A 185 14.69 -22.61 -6.52
N ALA A 186 14.98 -23.78 -7.07
CA ALA A 186 13.94 -24.77 -7.38
C ALA A 186 13.13 -25.14 -6.12
N GLY A 187 11.81 -25.09 -6.21
CA GLY A 187 10.86 -25.27 -5.11
C GLY A 187 10.36 -23.97 -4.47
N ASP A 188 11.05 -22.84 -4.66
CA ASP A 188 10.63 -21.57 -4.08
C ASP A 188 9.49 -20.93 -4.89
N GLU A 189 8.55 -20.31 -4.16
CA GLU A 189 7.50 -19.49 -4.76
C GLU A 189 8.04 -18.12 -5.14
N ILE A 190 7.67 -17.66 -6.33
CA ILE A 190 7.97 -16.33 -6.83
C ILE A 190 6.71 -15.59 -7.27
N ILE A 191 6.75 -14.28 -7.15
CA ILE A 191 5.61 -13.39 -7.43
C ILE A 191 5.85 -12.56 -8.69
N SER A 192 4.77 -12.33 -9.43
CA SER A 192 4.75 -11.45 -10.59
C SER A 192 5.17 -10.02 -10.23
N GLY A 193 5.76 -9.30 -11.19
CA GLY A 193 6.20 -7.90 -11.03
C GLY A 193 7.59 -7.71 -10.43
N CYS A 194 8.18 -8.73 -9.79
CA CYS A 194 9.59 -8.73 -9.37
C CYS A 194 10.53 -8.81 -10.57
N VAL A 195 11.79 -8.40 -10.40
CA VAL A 195 12.80 -8.46 -11.46
C VAL A 195 13.76 -9.62 -11.19
N ASN A 196 13.91 -10.51 -12.17
CA ASN A 196 14.90 -11.57 -12.13
C ASN A 196 16.32 -10.98 -12.27
N GLY A 197 17.24 -11.31 -11.36
CA GLY A 197 18.59 -10.75 -11.33
C GLY A 197 19.56 -11.42 -12.32
N SER A 198 20.19 -12.52 -11.93
CA SER A 198 21.37 -13.04 -12.63
C SER A 198 21.21 -14.41 -13.28
N GLY A 199 20.25 -15.25 -12.86
CA GLY A 199 20.03 -16.60 -13.34
C GLY A 199 18.87 -16.71 -14.31
N LEU A 200 18.87 -17.74 -15.17
CA LEU A 200 17.70 -18.15 -15.94
C LEU A 200 16.79 -18.94 -15.01
N LEU A 201 15.50 -18.58 -14.95
CA LEU A 201 14.50 -19.30 -14.17
C LEU A 201 13.46 -19.93 -15.09
N ARG A 202 13.13 -21.20 -14.83
CA ARG A 202 11.93 -21.87 -15.33
C ARG A 202 10.92 -21.94 -14.21
N VAL A 203 9.74 -21.41 -14.44
CA VAL A 203 8.72 -21.22 -13.43
C VAL A 203 7.43 -21.87 -13.91
N ARG A 204 6.85 -22.72 -13.08
CA ARG A 204 5.52 -23.25 -13.31
C ARG A 204 4.51 -22.27 -12.75
N VAL A 205 3.61 -21.82 -13.60
CA VAL A 205 2.56 -20.86 -13.28
C VAL A 205 1.54 -21.47 -12.33
N THR A 206 1.19 -20.74 -11.28
CA THR A 206 0.22 -21.18 -10.25
C THR A 206 -1.09 -20.42 -10.29
N LYS A 207 -1.14 -19.24 -10.93
CA LYS A 207 -2.32 -18.39 -11.04
C LYS A 207 -2.42 -17.78 -12.43
N GLU A 208 -3.64 -17.63 -12.96
CA GLU A 208 -3.89 -16.84 -14.17
C GLU A 208 -3.51 -15.36 -13.96
N PHE A 209 -3.35 -14.61 -15.05
CA PHE A 209 -2.87 -13.23 -14.98
C PHE A 209 -3.79 -12.33 -14.16
N ASP A 210 -5.11 -12.42 -14.33
CA ASP A 210 -6.11 -11.64 -13.58
C ASP A 210 -6.05 -11.88 -12.07
N ASP A 211 -5.65 -13.10 -11.65
CA ASP A 211 -5.48 -13.49 -10.26
C ASP A 211 -4.05 -13.29 -9.74
N SER A 212 -3.14 -12.84 -10.59
CA SER A 212 -1.74 -12.60 -10.21
C SER A 212 -1.58 -11.46 -9.21
N THR A 213 -0.50 -11.49 -8.45
CA THR A 213 -0.17 -10.43 -7.47
C THR A 213 -0.11 -9.06 -8.12
N VAL A 214 0.46 -8.95 -9.33
CA VAL A 214 0.53 -7.68 -10.07
C VAL A 214 -0.85 -7.18 -10.48
N ALA A 215 -1.70 -8.03 -11.07
CA ALA A 215 -3.04 -7.64 -11.50
C ALA A 215 -3.88 -7.12 -10.32
N ARG A 216 -3.83 -7.80 -9.18
CA ARG A 216 -4.52 -7.38 -7.96
C ARG A 216 -3.99 -6.06 -7.39
N ILE A 217 -2.68 -5.85 -7.39
CA ILE A 217 -2.08 -4.58 -6.98
C ILE A 217 -2.58 -3.44 -7.87
N LEU A 218 -2.62 -3.66 -9.19
CA LEU A 218 -3.12 -2.69 -10.16
C LEU A 218 -4.59 -2.35 -9.90
N GLU A 219 -5.43 -3.36 -9.72
CA GLU A 219 -6.85 -3.18 -9.39
C GLU A 219 -7.04 -2.38 -8.09
N LEU A 220 -6.28 -2.71 -7.03
CA LEU A 220 -6.33 -1.99 -5.76
C LEU A 220 -5.91 -0.53 -5.90
N VAL A 221 -4.87 -0.23 -6.68
CA VAL A 221 -4.39 1.14 -6.93
C VAL A 221 -5.38 1.92 -7.79
N GLU A 222 -5.97 1.30 -8.81
CA GLU A 222 -7.00 1.92 -9.65
C GLU A 222 -8.28 2.22 -8.86
N ASN A 223 -8.74 1.28 -8.07
CA ASN A 223 -9.92 1.42 -7.21
C ASN A 223 -9.68 2.36 -6.02
N ALA A 224 -8.43 2.57 -5.58
CA ALA A 224 -8.10 3.50 -4.49
C ALA A 224 -8.58 4.93 -4.76
N SER A 225 -8.68 5.33 -6.02
CA SER A 225 -9.21 6.65 -6.40
C SER A 225 -10.72 6.79 -6.24
N SER A 226 -11.47 5.70 -6.11
CA SER A 226 -12.93 5.71 -6.01
C SER A 226 -13.44 6.04 -4.60
N LYS A 227 -12.71 5.65 -3.55
CA LYS A 227 -13.08 5.86 -2.14
C LYS A 227 -12.52 7.17 -1.60
N LYS A 228 -13.31 8.25 -1.69
CA LYS A 228 -12.91 9.62 -1.34
C LYS A 228 -12.88 9.88 0.16
N ALA A 229 -11.85 10.58 0.63
CA ALA A 229 -11.74 11.09 1.99
C ALA A 229 -12.91 12.03 2.38
N LYS A 230 -13.18 12.14 3.68
CA LYS A 230 -14.22 13.08 4.18
C LYS A 230 -13.90 14.53 3.79
N VAL A 231 -12.63 14.91 3.82
CA VAL A 231 -12.17 16.24 3.39
C VAL A 231 -12.42 16.46 1.90
N GLU A 232 -12.20 15.49 1.03
CA GLU A 232 -12.52 15.59 -0.40
C GLU A 232 -14.02 15.71 -0.64
N ASN A 233 -14.83 14.92 0.09
CA ASN A 233 -16.28 15.00 0.04
C ASN A 233 -16.80 16.36 0.55
N PHE A 234 -16.17 16.91 1.58
CA PHE A 234 -16.48 18.26 2.08
C PHE A 234 -16.23 19.31 1.00
N ILE A 235 -15.08 19.26 0.32
CA ILE A 235 -14.74 20.23 -0.74
C ILE A 235 -15.71 20.15 -1.90
N THR A 236 -16.05 18.92 -2.34
CA THR A 236 -17.06 18.73 -3.40
C THR A 236 -18.43 19.29 -3.00
N ARG A 237 -18.84 19.08 -1.75
CA ARG A 237 -20.09 19.62 -1.21
C ARG A 237 -20.01 21.12 -1.07
N PHE A 238 -18.91 21.66 -0.56
CA PHE A 238 -18.67 23.08 -0.42
C PHE A 238 -18.78 23.79 -1.77
N ALA A 239 -18.09 23.31 -2.81
CA ALA A 239 -18.16 23.89 -4.15
C ALA A 239 -19.58 23.95 -4.69
N ARG A 240 -20.40 22.91 -4.45
CA ARG A 240 -21.83 22.85 -4.90
C ARG A 240 -22.68 23.97 -4.31
N TYR A 241 -22.47 24.36 -3.05
CA TYR A 241 -23.24 25.42 -2.41
C TYR A 241 -22.58 26.81 -2.57
N TYR A 242 -21.27 26.85 -2.55
CA TYR A 242 -20.49 28.08 -2.63
C TYR A 242 -20.72 28.82 -3.97
N THR A 243 -20.68 28.10 -5.09
CA THR A 243 -20.76 28.74 -6.41
C THR A 243 -22.10 29.46 -6.67
N PRO A 244 -23.29 28.86 -6.40
CA PRO A 244 -24.54 29.58 -6.51
C PRO A 244 -24.61 30.85 -5.61
N VAL A 245 -24.12 30.75 -4.38
CA VAL A 245 -24.10 31.92 -3.45
C VAL A 245 -23.26 33.05 -4.02
N VAL A 246 -22.09 32.71 -4.56
CA VAL A 246 -21.20 33.70 -5.21
C VAL A 246 -21.85 34.33 -6.42
N VAL A 247 -22.52 33.57 -7.29
CA VAL A 247 -23.22 34.12 -8.46
C VAL A 247 -24.33 35.07 -8.04
N ILE A 248 -25.14 34.71 -7.03
CA ILE A 248 -26.16 35.59 -6.49
C ILE A 248 -25.54 36.87 -5.91
N ALA A 249 -24.45 36.75 -5.18
CA ALA A 249 -23.73 37.90 -4.62
C ALA A 249 -23.15 38.80 -5.73
N ALA A 250 -22.61 38.24 -6.80
CA ALA A 250 -22.12 38.99 -7.97
C ALA A 250 -23.25 39.73 -8.67
N VAL A 251 -24.41 39.11 -8.87
CA VAL A 251 -25.59 39.78 -9.45
C VAL A 251 -26.06 40.91 -8.52
N ALA A 252 -26.13 40.66 -7.22
CA ALA A 252 -26.44 41.70 -6.25
C ALA A 252 -25.44 42.88 -6.29
N LEU A 253 -24.13 42.57 -6.41
CA LEU A 253 -23.08 43.58 -6.52
C LEU A 253 -23.19 44.39 -7.82
N ALA A 254 -23.63 43.79 -8.92
CA ALA A 254 -23.80 44.47 -10.21
C ALA A 254 -24.98 45.45 -10.20
N PHE A 255 -26.08 45.15 -9.48
CA PHE A 255 -27.33 45.91 -9.62
C PHE A 255 -27.73 46.70 -8.37
N VAL A 256 -27.46 46.22 -7.15
CA VAL A 256 -27.92 46.88 -5.90
C VAL A 256 -27.19 48.19 -5.62
N PRO A 257 -25.83 48.25 -5.62
CA PRO A 257 -25.13 49.47 -5.29
C PRO A 257 -25.37 50.62 -6.26
N PRO A 258 -25.39 50.44 -7.61
CA PRO A 258 -25.67 51.57 -8.52
C PRO A 258 -27.09 52.12 -8.30
N ILE A 259 -28.08 51.29 -7.89
CA ILE A 259 -29.46 51.74 -7.63
C ILE A 259 -29.52 52.48 -6.30
N VAL A 260 -28.80 52.04 -5.24
CA VAL A 260 -28.90 52.58 -3.87
C VAL A 260 -27.95 53.75 -3.65
N LEU A 261 -26.70 53.63 -4.13
CA LEU A 261 -25.63 54.60 -3.89
C LEU A 261 -25.43 55.58 -5.07
N GLY A 262 -26.06 55.30 -6.21
CA GLY A 262 -25.78 56.00 -7.44
C GLY A 262 -24.45 55.52 -8.05
N GLY A 263 -24.18 55.88 -9.30
CA GLY A 263 -22.96 55.54 -10.00
C GLY A 263 -23.21 54.86 -11.35
N GLU A 264 -22.16 54.67 -12.13
CA GLU A 264 -22.26 54.06 -13.47
C GLU A 264 -22.40 52.55 -13.34
N PHE A 265 -23.42 51.97 -13.98
CA PHE A 265 -23.66 50.51 -13.99
C PHE A 265 -22.43 49.75 -14.56
N GLY A 266 -21.69 50.35 -15.48
CA GLY A 266 -20.48 49.74 -16.06
C GLY A 266 -19.43 49.38 -15.03
N GLU A 267 -19.13 50.29 -14.10
CA GLU A 267 -18.15 50.04 -13.05
C GLU A 267 -18.59 48.91 -12.09
N TRP A 268 -19.86 48.87 -11.73
CA TRP A 268 -20.36 47.81 -10.81
C TRP A 268 -20.45 46.46 -11.50
N ILE A 269 -20.79 46.41 -12.80
CA ILE A 269 -20.73 45.20 -13.59
C ILE A 269 -19.27 44.71 -13.70
N GLN A 270 -18.29 45.58 -13.93
CA GLN A 270 -16.90 45.23 -13.93
C GLN A 270 -16.44 44.65 -12.61
N ARG A 271 -16.79 45.28 -11.50
CA ARG A 271 -16.52 44.74 -10.13
C ARG A 271 -17.18 43.39 -9.89
N ALA A 272 -18.40 43.17 -10.36
CA ALA A 272 -19.09 41.89 -10.30
C ALA A 272 -18.39 40.81 -11.13
N CYS A 273 -17.90 41.17 -12.33
CA CYS A 273 -17.09 40.26 -13.17
C CYS A 273 -15.77 39.87 -12.49
N ILE A 274 -15.05 40.83 -11.88
CA ILE A 274 -13.85 40.60 -11.08
C ILE A 274 -14.16 39.66 -9.91
N PHE A 275 -15.25 39.92 -9.18
CA PHE A 275 -15.72 39.11 -8.06
C PHE A 275 -16.00 37.65 -8.50
N LEU A 276 -16.64 37.44 -9.68
CA LEU A 276 -16.87 36.10 -10.23
C LEU A 276 -15.59 35.35 -10.55
N VAL A 277 -14.63 36.01 -11.18
CA VAL A 277 -13.33 35.41 -11.54
C VAL A 277 -12.58 34.94 -10.29
N ILE A 278 -12.49 35.80 -9.26
CA ILE A 278 -11.78 35.45 -8.01
C ILE A 278 -12.44 34.28 -7.27
N SER A 279 -13.73 34.10 -7.47
CA SER A 279 -14.54 33.16 -6.67
C SER A 279 -14.38 31.71 -7.05
N CYS A 280 -13.66 31.35 -8.12
CA CYS A 280 -13.43 29.95 -8.48
C CYS A 280 -12.65 29.20 -7.38
N PRO A 281 -13.16 28.09 -6.81
CA PRO A 281 -12.44 27.33 -5.80
C PRO A 281 -11.38 26.38 -6.38
N CYS A 282 -10.81 26.68 -7.57
CA CYS A 282 -9.92 25.83 -8.37
C CYS A 282 -8.75 25.25 -7.56
N ALA A 283 -8.10 26.09 -6.75
CA ALA A 283 -6.97 25.66 -5.91
C ALA A 283 -7.35 24.56 -4.92
N LEU A 284 -8.56 24.60 -4.34
CA LEU A 284 -9.03 23.62 -3.37
C LEU A 284 -9.42 22.30 -4.03
N VAL A 285 -10.18 22.39 -5.12
CA VAL A 285 -10.73 21.23 -5.84
C VAL A 285 -9.63 20.33 -6.36
N ILE A 286 -8.43 20.88 -6.64
CA ILE A 286 -7.32 20.16 -7.24
C ILE A 286 -6.25 19.79 -6.23
N SER A 287 -5.83 20.72 -5.37
CA SER A 287 -4.68 20.49 -4.50
C SER A 287 -4.97 19.44 -3.41
N VAL A 288 -6.22 19.31 -2.96
CA VAL A 288 -6.57 18.37 -1.90
C VAL A 288 -6.56 16.92 -2.41
N PRO A 289 -7.28 16.54 -3.49
CA PRO A 289 -7.12 15.20 -4.07
C PRO A 289 -5.67 14.89 -4.44
N LEU A 290 -4.95 15.86 -4.99
CA LEU A 290 -3.55 15.70 -5.35
C LEU A 290 -2.65 15.39 -4.14
N SER A 291 -2.95 15.97 -2.96
CA SER A 291 -2.25 15.65 -1.72
C SER A 291 -2.48 14.20 -1.30
N PHE A 292 -3.72 13.70 -1.40
CA PHE A 292 -4.04 12.30 -1.09
C PHE A 292 -3.41 11.34 -2.09
N PHE A 293 -3.46 11.62 -3.40
CA PHE A 293 -2.76 10.82 -4.39
C PHE A 293 -1.25 10.77 -4.13
N GLY A 294 -0.66 11.92 -3.74
CA GLY A 294 0.73 11.97 -3.32
C GLY A 294 1.02 11.10 -2.10
N GLY A 295 0.13 11.10 -1.11
CA GLY A 295 0.24 10.28 0.09
C GLY A 295 0.11 8.78 -0.17
N ILE A 296 -0.87 8.37 -1.01
CA ILE A 296 -1.04 6.97 -1.43
C ILE A 296 0.20 6.49 -2.18
N GLY A 297 0.71 7.28 -3.15
CA GLY A 297 1.93 6.95 -3.85
C GLY A 297 3.17 6.90 -2.97
N ALA A 298 3.22 7.71 -1.89
CA ALA A 298 4.28 7.64 -0.91
C ALA A 298 4.20 6.38 -0.03
N ALA A 299 2.99 5.95 0.34
CA ALA A 299 2.77 4.70 1.08
C ALA A 299 3.15 3.48 0.24
N SER A 300 2.77 3.46 -1.03
CA SER A 300 3.14 2.38 -1.96
C SER A 300 4.65 2.22 -2.11
N ARG A 301 5.41 3.32 -2.15
CA ARG A 301 6.90 3.28 -2.23
C ARG A 301 7.57 2.61 -1.04
N ILE A 302 6.92 2.55 0.11
CA ILE A 302 7.43 1.82 1.28
C ILE A 302 6.82 0.42 1.38
N GLY A 303 6.15 -0.07 0.31
CA GLY A 303 5.51 -1.38 0.28
C GLY A 303 4.20 -1.45 1.08
N VAL A 304 3.46 -0.34 1.20
CA VAL A 304 2.15 -0.28 1.85
C VAL A 304 1.09 0.16 0.86
N LEU A 305 0.16 -0.72 0.53
CA LEU A 305 -0.98 -0.41 -0.33
C LEU A 305 -2.14 0.14 0.49
N VAL A 306 -2.65 1.30 0.08
CA VAL A 306 -3.81 1.95 0.72
C VAL A 306 -4.96 1.98 -0.29
N LYS A 307 -6.07 1.32 0.01
CA LYS A 307 -7.23 1.15 -0.89
C LYS A 307 -8.12 2.38 -1.06
N GLY A 308 -7.74 3.52 -0.50
CA GLY A 308 -8.52 4.75 -0.67
C GLY A 308 -8.01 5.93 0.14
N SER A 309 -8.33 7.14 -0.31
CA SER A 309 -7.97 8.38 0.40
C SER A 309 -8.67 8.49 1.76
N ASN A 310 -9.87 7.91 1.91
CA ASN A 310 -10.59 7.82 3.19
C ASN A 310 -9.83 7.01 4.23
N TYR A 311 -9.12 5.95 3.83
CA TYR A 311 -8.30 5.14 4.74
C TYR A 311 -7.01 5.84 5.12
N LEU A 312 -6.40 6.58 4.19
CA LEU A 312 -5.24 7.42 4.52
C LEU A 312 -5.61 8.55 5.49
N GLU A 313 -6.81 9.12 5.37
CA GLU A 313 -7.38 10.06 6.35
C GLU A 313 -7.56 9.38 7.71
N ALA A 314 -8.21 8.19 7.75
CA ALA A 314 -8.45 7.44 8.97
C ALA A 314 -7.15 7.06 9.70
N VAL A 315 -6.13 6.61 8.96
CA VAL A 315 -4.79 6.32 9.50
C VAL A 315 -4.15 7.56 10.17
N SER A 316 -4.40 8.76 9.65
CA SER A 316 -3.89 9.98 10.28
C SER A 316 -4.49 10.26 11.67
N GLU A 317 -5.69 9.74 11.91
CA GLU A 317 -6.47 9.91 13.15
C GLU A 317 -6.33 8.70 14.11
N LEU A 318 -5.46 7.71 13.78
CA LEU A 318 -5.25 6.53 14.61
C LEU A 318 -4.77 6.90 16.02
N ASP A 319 -5.45 6.28 16.99
CA ASP A 319 -5.20 6.39 18.41
C ASP A 319 -4.82 5.04 19.03
N THR A 320 -5.46 3.96 18.56
CA THR A 320 -5.27 2.60 19.03
C THR A 320 -4.94 1.68 17.86
N VAL A 321 -3.95 0.79 18.07
CA VAL A 321 -3.63 -0.28 17.12
C VAL A 321 -3.74 -1.61 17.85
N VAL A 322 -4.58 -2.48 17.30
CA VAL A 322 -4.86 -3.82 17.81
C VAL A 322 -4.22 -4.83 16.88
N PHE A 323 -3.45 -5.75 17.41
CA PHE A 323 -2.75 -6.78 16.65
C PHE A 323 -3.32 -8.15 16.96
N ASP A 324 -3.47 -8.98 15.94
CA ASP A 324 -3.43 -10.41 16.17
C ASP A 324 -2.02 -10.86 16.55
N LYS A 325 -1.87 -11.99 17.23
CA LYS A 325 -0.55 -12.51 17.56
C LYS A 325 0.06 -13.30 16.41
N THR A 326 -0.63 -14.37 16.00
CA THR A 326 -0.09 -15.39 15.09
C THR A 326 -0.05 -14.88 13.64
N GLY A 327 1.06 -15.10 12.93
CA GLY A 327 1.22 -14.58 11.55
C GLY A 327 1.44 -13.06 11.46
N THR A 328 1.09 -12.29 12.50
CA THR A 328 1.17 -10.83 12.54
C THR A 328 2.39 -10.32 13.32
N LEU A 329 2.43 -10.57 14.63
CA LEU A 329 3.57 -10.25 15.50
C LEU A 329 4.62 -11.37 15.52
N THR A 330 4.18 -12.57 15.15
CA THR A 330 4.99 -13.78 15.03
C THR A 330 4.99 -14.26 13.58
N LYS A 331 5.88 -15.19 13.26
CA LYS A 331 6.00 -15.75 11.90
C LYS A 331 4.90 -16.76 11.56
N GLY A 332 4.16 -17.26 12.57
CA GLY A 332 3.24 -18.39 12.42
C GLY A 332 3.97 -19.73 12.30
N GLU A 333 5.29 -19.73 12.49
CA GLU A 333 6.14 -20.92 12.45
C GLU A 333 6.45 -21.38 13.86
N PHE A 334 6.08 -22.61 14.18
CA PHE A 334 6.47 -23.23 15.42
C PHE A 334 7.92 -23.70 15.33
N LYS A 335 8.76 -23.31 16.31
CA LYS A 335 10.15 -23.79 16.41
C LYS A 335 10.44 -24.34 17.79
N VAL A 336 11.29 -25.35 17.86
CA VAL A 336 11.87 -25.83 19.11
C VAL A 336 12.76 -24.73 19.68
N THR A 337 12.37 -24.16 20.82
CA THR A 337 13.08 -23.04 21.45
C THR A 337 13.97 -23.49 22.60
N GLU A 338 13.56 -24.51 23.34
CA GLU A 338 14.33 -25.01 24.49
C GLU A 338 14.18 -26.53 24.59
N LEU A 339 15.29 -27.19 24.97
CA LEU A 339 15.35 -28.61 25.29
C LEU A 339 15.75 -28.78 26.77
N HIS A 340 14.94 -29.48 27.51
CA HIS A 340 15.17 -29.74 28.92
C HIS A 340 15.31 -31.26 29.15
N PRO A 341 16.50 -31.85 28.89
CA PRO A 341 16.73 -33.27 29.06
C PRO A 341 16.76 -33.68 30.55
N ALA A 342 16.27 -34.88 30.85
CA ALA A 342 16.26 -35.46 32.20
C ALA A 342 16.89 -36.86 32.16
N GLY A 343 18.19 -36.91 32.41
CA GLY A 343 18.95 -38.16 32.43
C GLY A 343 19.42 -38.71 31.08
N ILE A 344 19.16 -37.99 30.01
CA ILE A 344 19.62 -38.27 28.62
C ILE A 344 20.23 -37.00 28.00
N SER A 345 20.86 -37.08 26.84
CA SER A 345 21.37 -35.91 26.11
C SER A 345 20.24 -35.16 25.40
N GLU A 346 20.49 -33.88 25.05
CA GLU A 346 19.58 -33.09 24.22
C GLU A 346 19.34 -33.75 22.86
N ASP A 347 20.41 -34.30 22.24
CA ASP A 347 20.33 -34.97 20.95
C ASP A 347 19.50 -36.27 21.01
N GLU A 348 19.60 -37.00 22.12
CA GLU A 348 18.77 -38.19 22.36
C GLU A 348 17.31 -37.78 22.58
N LEU A 349 17.06 -36.71 23.37
CA LEU A 349 15.71 -36.21 23.63
C LEU A 349 15.02 -35.76 22.34
N LEU A 350 15.70 -34.94 21.52
CA LEU A 350 15.18 -34.45 20.26
C LEU A 350 14.98 -35.60 19.26
N GLY A 351 15.92 -36.55 19.22
CA GLY A 351 15.80 -37.74 18.41
C GLY A 351 14.57 -38.61 18.78
N LEU A 352 14.37 -38.90 20.05
CA LEU A 352 13.19 -39.65 20.51
C LEU A 352 11.89 -38.94 20.13
N ALA A 353 11.85 -37.61 20.25
CA ALA A 353 10.70 -36.81 19.84
C ALA A 353 10.45 -36.88 18.34
N ALA A 354 11.48 -36.69 17.52
CA ALA A 354 11.37 -36.72 16.08
C ALA A 354 10.91 -38.08 15.54
N TYR A 355 11.39 -39.17 16.13
CA TYR A 355 10.94 -40.52 15.80
C TYR A 355 9.47 -40.76 16.27
N ALA A 356 9.09 -40.31 17.46
CA ALA A 356 7.73 -40.48 17.98
C ALA A 356 6.70 -39.68 17.12
N GLU A 357 7.04 -38.48 16.70
CA GLU A 357 6.17 -37.58 15.92
C GLU A 357 6.28 -37.78 14.40
N ASN A 358 6.97 -38.83 13.95
CA ASN A 358 7.26 -39.02 12.50
C ASN A 358 5.99 -39.16 11.65
N TYR A 359 4.94 -39.76 12.14
CA TYR A 359 3.68 -39.97 11.42
C TYR A 359 2.63 -38.89 11.66
N SER A 360 2.91 -37.93 12.54
CA SER A 360 2.00 -36.82 12.84
C SER A 360 2.10 -35.73 11.76
N THR A 361 0.94 -35.28 11.31
CA THR A 361 0.83 -34.11 10.39
C THR A 361 0.69 -32.79 11.12
N HIS A 362 0.79 -32.79 12.45
CA HIS A 362 0.63 -31.60 13.25
C HIS A 362 1.82 -30.64 13.06
N PRO A 363 1.62 -29.30 12.96
CA PRO A 363 2.72 -28.33 12.80
C PRO A 363 3.82 -28.42 13.86
N ILE A 364 3.46 -28.82 15.09
CA ILE A 364 4.40 -29.06 16.19
C ILE A 364 5.32 -30.25 15.88
N ALA A 365 4.78 -31.32 15.28
CA ALA A 365 5.56 -32.48 14.89
C ALA A 365 6.55 -32.13 13.77
N GLU A 366 6.13 -31.31 12.81
CA GLU A 366 7.01 -30.81 11.75
C GLU A 366 8.17 -30.01 12.33
N SER A 367 7.91 -29.09 13.26
CA SER A 367 8.96 -28.28 13.90
C SER A 367 10.00 -29.15 14.67
N ILE A 368 9.56 -30.25 15.27
CA ILE A 368 10.47 -31.18 15.94
C ILE A 368 11.34 -31.92 14.92
N ARG A 369 10.74 -32.39 13.83
CA ARG A 369 11.49 -33.05 12.73
C ARG A 369 12.49 -32.13 12.08
N GLU A 370 12.10 -30.88 11.83
CA GLU A 370 12.99 -29.86 11.26
C GLU A 370 14.17 -29.58 12.20
N ALA A 371 13.92 -29.32 13.48
CA ALA A 371 14.97 -29.10 14.46
C ALA A 371 15.94 -30.30 14.55
N TYR A 372 15.42 -31.52 14.43
CA TYR A 372 16.24 -32.73 14.41
C TYR A 372 17.11 -32.81 13.14
N ARG A 373 16.55 -32.46 11.95
CA ARG A 373 17.29 -32.41 10.69
C ARG A 373 18.40 -31.37 10.72
N GLU A 374 18.11 -30.15 11.17
CA GLU A 374 19.09 -29.06 11.31
C GLU A 374 20.26 -29.45 12.22
N ARG A 375 19.94 -30.04 13.36
CA ARG A 375 20.95 -30.44 14.36
C ARG A 375 21.83 -31.58 13.85
N LYS A 376 21.27 -32.55 13.13
CA LYS A 376 22.02 -33.63 12.47
C LYS A 376 22.86 -33.14 11.30
N GLY A 377 22.32 -32.19 10.50
CA GLY A 377 23.06 -31.53 9.43
C GLY A 377 24.29 -30.80 9.95
N SER A 378 24.16 -30.00 10.99
CA SER A 378 25.27 -29.27 11.62
C SER A 378 26.32 -30.17 12.24
N LEU A 379 25.94 -31.31 12.81
CA LEU A 379 26.88 -32.32 13.32
C LEU A 379 27.66 -32.99 12.19
N ALA A 380 26.98 -33.30 11.07
CA ALA A 380 27.64 -33.88 9.90
C ALA A 380 28.63 -32.90 9.24
N GLU A 381 28.29 -31.61 9.20
CA GLU A 381 29.19 -30.54 8.72
C GLU A 381 30.40 -30.36 9.67
N ALA A 382 30.19 -30.38 10.97
CA ALA A 382 31.27 -30.28 11.97
C ALA A 382 32.22 -31.49 11.93
N GLU A 383 31.70 -32.71 11.70
CA GLU A 383 32.49 -33.91 11.49
C GLU A 383 33.20 -33.88 10.15
N THR A 384 32.60 -33.35 9.09
CA THR A 384 33.18 -33.16 7.78
C THR A 384 34.33 -32.12 7.79
N GLN A 385 34.14 -31.02 8.53
CA GLN A 385 35.22 -30.03 8.75
C GLN A 385 36.41 -30.62 9.53
N LYS A 386 36.16 -31.53 10.49
CA LYS A 386 37.20 -32.26 11.18
C LYS A 386 37.87 -33.34 10.32
N ALA A 387 37.14 -33.95 9.36
CA ALA A 387 37.66 -34.92 8.39
C ALA A 387 38.39 -34.25 7.23
N ASN A 388 38.02 -33.02 6.82
CA ASN A 388 38.59 -32.24 5.71
C ASN A 388 39.88 -31.50 6.06
N ALA A 389 40.45 -31.70 7.26
CA ALA A 389 41.90 -31.54 7.41
C ALA A 389 42.66 -32.56 6.53
N GLY A 390 42.00 -33.40 5.75
CA GLY A 390 42.55 -34.34 4.72
C GLY A 390 41.41 -34.72 3.74
N THR A 391 41.40 -34.03 2.62
CA THR A 391 40.82 -34.36 1.31
C THR A 391 39.54 -35.22 1.24
N ALA A 392 38.37 -34.62 1.00
CA ALA A 392 37.30 -35.04 0.05
C ALA A 392 36.10 -34.08 0.15
N GLU A 393 35.64 -33.62 -1.01
CA GLU A 393 34.48 -32.73 -1.18
C GLU A 393 33.18 -33.54 -1.07
N ILE A 394 32.27 -33.15 -0.20
CA ILE A 394 30.94 -33.74 -0.02
C ILE A 394 29.90 -32.71 -0.36
N VAL A 395 29.13 -32.90 -1.42
CA VAL A 395 27.99 -32.07 -1.80
C VAL A 395 26.74 -32.60 -1.09
N LEU A 396 26.08 -31.72 -0.33
CA LEU A 396 24.82 -31.96 0.35
C LEU A 396 23.67 -31.46 -0.53
N ASP A 397 22.74 -32.35 -0.89
CA ASP A 397 21.46 -31.98 -1.51
C ASP A 397 20.37 -32.05 -0.43
N ALA A 398 19.70 -30.90 -0.16
CA ALA A 398 18.87 -30.71 1.01
C ALA A 398 17.40 -31.20 0.85
N ASP A 399 16.95 -31.51 -0.38
CA ASP A 399 15.53 -31.61 -0.67
C ASP A 399 14.99 -32.98 -1.06
N ASN A 400 15.76 -34.07 -0.91
CA ASN A 400 15.22 -35.35 -1.26
C ASN A 400 15.66 -36.47 -0.30
N ASP A 401 14.70 -37.08 0.42
CA ASP A 401 14.87 -38.27 1.26
C ASP A 401 15.31 -39.51 0.49
N THR A 402 15.66 -39.38 -0.80
CA THR A 402 16.15 -40.49 -1.65
C THR A 402 17.51 -40.18 -2.25
N VAL A 403 18.47 -41.04 -1.91
CA VAL A 403 19.83 -41.02 -2.45
C VAL A 403 19.80 -41.36 -3.94
N LYS A 404 20.19 -40.43 -4.83
CA LYS A 404 20.55 -40.73 -6.20
C LYS A 404 22.02 -41.19 -6.26
N GLU A 405 22.26 -42.35 -6.77
CA GLU A 405 23.56 -42.93 -7.05
C GLU A 405 24.30 -42.07 -8.09
N VAL A 406 25.33 -41.36 -7.70
CA VAL A 406 26.24 -40.70 -8.65
C VAL A 406 27.33 -41.68 -9.01
N GLN A 407 27.29 -42.21 -10.22
CA GLN A 407 28.39 -43.00 -10.80
C GLN A 407 29.55 -42.06 -11.13
N SER A 408 30.55 -42.02 -10.26
CA SER A 408 31.86 -41.44 -10.60
C SER A 408 32.74 -42.52 -11.21
N LYS A 409 33.33 -42.23 -12.37
CA LYS A 409 34.43 -43.01 -12.93
C LYS A 409 35.62 -42.92 -11.98
N GLU A 410 36.12 -44.14 -11.59
CA GLU A 410 37.29 -44.42 -10.79
C GLU A 410 37.13 -44.37 -9.26
N GLY A 411 36.84 -45.52 -8.68
CA GLY A 411 37.47 -46.05 -7.46
C GLY A 411 37.08 -45.47 -6.11
N VAL A 412 36.01 -44.69 -5.97
CA VAL A 412 35.55 -44.21 -4.68
C VAL A 412 34.35 -45.06 -4.23
N GLN A 413 34.47 -45.76 -3.10
CA GLN A 413 33.37 -46.44 -2.45
C GLN A 413 32.32 -45.39 -2.05
N GLY A 414 31.13 -45.45 -2.69
CA GLY A 414 30.04 -44.53 -2.42
C GLY A 414 29.60 -44.65 -0.96
N VAL A 415 29.56 -43.50 -0.26
CA VAL A 415 28.96 -43.41 1.08
C VAL A 415 27.47 -43.50 0.90
N VAL A 416 26.88 -44.65 1.21
CA VAL A 416 25.42 -44.80 1.31
C VAL A 416 24.97 -44.00 2.52
N ARG A 417 24.29 -42.87 2.31
CA ARG A 417 23.66 -42.13 3.41
C ARG A 417 22.42 -42.84 3.88
N LYS A 418 22.37 -43.19 5.15
CA LYS A 418 21.14 -43.66 5.78
C LYS A 418 20.14 -42.47 5.87
N PRO A 419 18.84 -42.75 5.65
CA PRO A 419 17.80 -41.71 5.88
C PRO A 419 17.94 -41.17 7.28
N LEU A 420 17.71 -39.86 7.47
CA LEU A 420 17.88 -39.14 8.74
C LEU A 420 17.02 -39.77 9.84
N ILE A 421 15.81 -40.21 9.50
CA ILE A 421 14.91 -41.01 10.36
C ILE A 421 14.81 -42.39 9.79
N ASP A 422 15.39 -43.37 10.48
CA ASP A 422 15.34 -44.77 10.08
C ASP A 422 14.02 -45.40 10.55
N LEU A 423 13.06 -45.52 9.64
CA LEU A 423 11.72 -46.01 9.91
C LEU A 423 11.71 -47.43 10.48
N THR A 424 12.75 -48.22 10.23
CA THR A 424 12.88 -49.61 10.75
C THR A 424 13.03 -49.63 12.28
N ARG A 425 13.39 -48.53 12.89
CA ARG A 425 13.54 -48.37 14.34
C ARG A 425 12.21 -48.12 15.07
N ILE A 426 11.18 -47.69 14.29
CA ILE A 426 9.85 -47.37 14.83
C ILE A 426 8.98 -48.62 14.76
N GLY A 427 8.48 -49.07 15.93
CA GLY A 427 7.54 -50.16 16.05
C GLY A 427 6.08 -49.70 16.03
N GLU A 428 5.26 -50.35 16.89
CA GLU A 428 3.85 -49.99 16.99
C GLU A 428 3.66 -48.59 17.53
N THR A 429 2.85 -47.79 16.82
CA THR A 429 2.55 -46.41 17.20
C THR A 429 1.05 -46.24 17.42
N ASN A 430 0.67 -45.68 18.56
CA ASN A 430 -0.71 -45.41 18.94
C ASN A 430 -0.88 -43.95 19.33
N GLU A 431 -1.72 -43.22 18.58
CA GLU A 431 -2.08 -41.85 18.89
C GLU A 431 -3.22 -41.82 19.94
N ILE A 432 -3.01 -41.10 21.03
CA ILE A 432 -3.98 -40.89 22.09
C ILE A 432 -4.55 -39.48 21.94
N SER A 433 -5.74 -39.40 21.35
CA SER A 433 -6.37 -38.12 21.00
C SER A 433 -6.38 -37.12 22.18
N GLY A 434 -5.87 -35.91 21.93
CA GLY A 434 -5.77 -34.82 22.91
C GLY A 434 -4.74 -35.02 24.04
N HIS A 435 -3.91 -36.10 23.98
CA HIS A 435 -2.88 -36.41 24.95
C HIS A 435 -1.48 -36.48 24.34
N GLY A 436 -1.31 -37.14 23.17
CA GLY A 436 -0.04 -37.35 22.52
C GLY A 436 0.10 -38.75 21.93
N ILE A 437 1.33 -39.23 21.73
CA ILE A 437 1.69 -40.45 21.04
C ILE A 437 2.40 -41.43 21.97
N GLU A 438 2.07 -42.68 21.83
CA GLU A 438 2.75 -43.83 22.43
C GLU A 438 3.34 -44.69 21.31
N THR A 439 4.66 -44.88 21.31
CA THR A 439 5.36 -45.65 20.25
C THR A 439 6.49 -46.48 20.83
N THR A 440 6.98 -47.44 20.06
CA THR A 440 8.18 -48.23 20.41
C THR A 440 9.31 -47.82 19.45
N ILE A 441 10.47 -47.43 20.02
CA ILE A 441 11.67 -47.03 19.27
C ILE A 441 12.83 -47.91 19.73
N ASP A 442 13.45 -48.66 18.87
CA ASP A 442 14.52 -49.63 19.18
C ASP A 442 14.13 -50.62 20.29
N GLY A 443 12.86 -51.03 20.40
CA GLY A 443 12.34 -51.90 21.44
C GLY A 443 12.05 -51.20 22.75
N HIS A 444 12.30 -49.89 22.89
CA HIS A 444 11.98 -49.10 24.05
C HIS A 444 10.62 -48.40 23.87
N LYS A 445 9.82 -48.43 24.92
CA LYS A 445 8.53 -47.76 24.94
C LYS A 445 8.72 -46.23 25.15
N VAL A 446 8.30 -45.43 24.17
CA VAL A 446 8.42 -43.98 24.19
C VAL A 446 7.05 -43.35 24.20
N LEU A 447 6.85 -42.36 25.06
CA LEU A 447 5.68 -41.51 25.15
C LEU A 447 6.09 -40.08 24.84
N ALA A 448 5.37 -39.42 23.92
CA ALA A 448 5.54 -38.01 23.60
C ALA A 448 4.16 -37.34 23.68
N GLY A 449 4.02 -36.26 24.46
CA GLY A 449 2.73 -35.55 24.55
C GLY A 449 2.67 -34.54 25.69
N ASN A 450 1.46 -34.11 26.02
CA ASN A 450 1.23 -33.10 27.07
C ASN A 450 1.28 -33.69 28.49
N GLY A 451 1.22 -32.82 29.52
CA GLY A 451 1.25 -33.24 30.90
C GLY A 451 0.08 -34.14 31.30
N ARG A 452 -1.05 -34.14 30.55
CA ARG A 452 -2.17 -35.09 30.81
C ARG A 452 -1.76 -36.50 30.43
N LEU A 453 -0.97 -36.70 29.38
CA LEU A 453 -0.42 -38.01 29.03
C LEU A 453 0.46 -38.56 30.15
N MET A 454 1.38 -37.73 30.67
CA MET A 454 2.26 -38.13 31.78
C MET A 454 1.45 -38.52 33.03
N LYS A 455 0.45 -37.71 33.41
CA LYS A 455 -0.45 -38.00 34.52
C LYS A 455 -1.26 -39.29 34.32
N SER A 456 -1.80 -39.53 33.14
CA SER A 456 -2.60 -40.74 32.81
C SER A 456 -1.78 -42.03 32.87
N LYS A 457 -0.48 -41.94 32.63
CA LYS A 457 0.45 -43.06 32.71
C LYS A 457 1.20 -43.15 34.05
N ASN A 458 0.85 -42.28 35.02
CA ASN A 458 1.48 -42.19 36.35
C ASN A 458 3.00 -41.96 36.30
N ILE A 459 3.46 -41.17 35.34
CA ILE A 459 4.87 -40.81 35.19
C ILE A 459 5.09 -39.47 35.91
N PRO A 460 5.95 -39.42 36.95
CA PRO A 460 6.32 -38.13 37.54
C PRO A 460 7.16 -37.33 36.56
N TYR A 461 6.78 -36.08 36.36
CA TYR A 461 7.47 -35.17 35.45
C TYR A 461 7.66 -33.80 36.10
N GLN A 462 8.66 -33.05 35.63
CA GLN A 462 8.90 -31.68 36.02
C GLN A 462 8.12 -30.75 35.08
N GLU A 463 7.26 -29.92 35.63
CA GLU A 463 6.58 -28.89 34.83
C GLU A 463 7.59 -27.89 34.27
N CYS A 464 7.47 -27.53 33.01
CA CYS A 464 8.29 -26.54 32.35
C CYS A 464 7.54 -25.21 32.34
N ASP A 465 8.14 -24.16 32.90
CA ASP A 465 7.58 -22.80 32.97
C ASP A 465 7.84 -21.96 31.71
N GLY A 466 8.30 -22.59 30.62
CA GLY A 466 8.60 -21.90 29.34
C GLY A 466 7.36 -21.37 28.64
N ILE A 467 7.58 -20.34 27.83
CA ILE A 467 6.55 -19.64 27.04
C ILE A 467 6.33 -20.39 25.72
N GLY A 468 5.36 -21.31 25.68
CA GLY A 468 5.07 -22.08 24.48
C GLY A 468 4.26 -23.35 24.77
N THR A 469 4.23 -24.23 23.77
CA THR A 469 3.67 -25.57 23.92
C THR A 469 4.78 -26.52 24.40
N VAL A 470 4.54 -27.18 25.48
CA VAL A 470 5.50 -28.14 26.06
C VAL A 470 5.11 -29.55 25.68
N ILE A 471 6.06 -30.28 25.07
CA ILE A 471 5.96 -31.72 24.87
C ILE A 471 6.86 -32.41 25.88
N TYR A 472 6.26 -33.27 26.68
CA TYR A 472 6.95 -34.11 27.65
C TYR A 472 7.24 -35.48 27.04
N LEU A 473 8.45 -35.96 27.24
CA LEU A 473 8.87 -37.28 26.80
C LEU A 473 9.15 -38.21 27.97
N ALA A 474 8.78 -39.47 27.80
CA ALA A 474 9.17 -40.53 28.70
C ALA A 474 9.65 -41.75 27.93
N LYS A 475 10.67 -42.45 28.46
CA LYS A 475 11.25 -43.67 27.92
C LYS A 475 11.17 -44.77 28.98
N ASP A 476 10.58 -45.92 28.63
CA ASP A 476 10.38 -47.06 29.52
C ASP A 476 9.76 -46.70 30.89
N GLY A 477 8.76 -45.83 30.88
CA GLY A 477 8.05 -45.38 32.06
C GLY A 477 8.79 -44.36 32.94
N LYS A 478 9.95 -43.88 32.52
CA LYS A 478 10.72 -42.82 33.20
C LYS A 478 10.68 -41.52 32.40
N PHE A 479 10.53 -40.40 33.10
CA PHE A 479 10.61 -39.08 32.47
C PHE A 479 11.98 -38.86 31.83
N ALA A 480 12.00 -38.51 30.55
CA ALA A 480 13.19 -38.33 29.75
C ALA A 480 13.51 -36.83 29.49
N GLY A 481 12.49 -35.98 29.64
CA GLY A 481 12.67 -34.54 29.42
C GLY A 481 11.46 -33.85 28.84
N SER A 482 11.59 -32.56 28.59
CA SER A 482 10.59 -31.75 27.91
C SER A 482 11.19 -30.92 26.77
N ILE A 483 10.38 -30.67 25.77
CA ILE A 483 10.70 -29.81 24.62
C ILE A 483 9.72 -28.67 24.62
N LEU A 484 10.25 -27.43 24.60
CA LEU A 484 9.46 -26.22 24.48
C LEU A 484 9.41 -25.79 23.01
N ILE A 485 8.21 -25.59 22.52
CA ILE A 485 7.94 -25.17 21.15
C ILE A 485 7.14 -23.89 21.19
N ALA A 486 7.64 -22.85 20.56
CA ALA A 486 7.00 -21.54 20.52
C ALA A 486 6.95 -21.00 19.11
N ASP A 487 5.93 -20.17 18.84
CA ASP A 487 5.84 -19.38 17.65
C ASP A 487 6.87 -18.25 17.70
N THR A 488 7.66 -18.08 16.64
CA THR A 488 8.79 -17.16 16.61
C THR A 488 8.31 -15.72 16.41
N ILE A 489 8.66 -14.80 17.32
CA ILE A 489 8.38 -13.36 17.17
C ILE A 489 9.19 -12.83 15.99
N LYS A 490 8.55 -12.05 15.09
CA LYS A 490 9.24 -11.38 13.99
C LYS A 490 10.27 -10.40 14.54
N PRO A 491 11.49 -10.33 13.96
CA PRO A 491 12.55 -9.43 14.43
C PRO A 491 12.14 -7.95 14.50
N GLU A 492 11.27 -7.54 13.56
CA GLU A 492 10.82 -6.16 13.38
C GLU A 492 9.72 -5.75 14.38
N THR A 493 9.15 -6.67 15.14
CA THR A 493 7.96 -6.42 15.98
C THR A 493 8.23 -5.40 17.09
N GLU A 494 9.36 -5.50 17.79
CA GLU A 494 9.71 -4.53 18.85
C GLU A 494 9.89 -3.12 18.28
N ASP A 495 10.56 -3.01 17.12
CA ASP A 495 10.75 -1.74 16.41
C ASP A 495 9.41 -1.18 15.90
N ALA A 496 8.50 -2.04 15.47
CA ALA A 496 7.16 -1.65 15.05
C ALA A 496 6.38 -0.99 16.21
N ILE A 497 6.32 -1.63 17.37
CA ILE A 497 5.61 -1.10 18.54
C ILE A 497 6.25 0.20 19.01
N ARG A 498 7.58 0.26 19.11
CA ARG A 498 8.31 1.48 19.44
C ARG A 498 8.05 2.61 18.44
N GLY A 499 8.06 2.27 17.13
CA GLY A 499 7.79 3.21 16.05
C GLY A 499 6.37 3.78 16.09
N LEU A 500 5.37 2.96 16.40
CA LEU A 500 3.98 3.37 16.58
C LEU A 500 3.82 4.36 17.76
N LYS A 501 4.40 4.04 18.91
CA LYS A 501 4.41 4.93 20.07
C LYS A 501 5.10 6.27 19.75
N ALA A 502 6.22 6.25 19.06
CA ALA A 502 6.91 7.45 18.57
C ALA A 502 6.08 8.22 17.52
N ALA A 503 5.27 7.53 16.72
CA ALA A 503 4.32 8.16 15.82
C ALA A 503 3.07 8.71 16.55
N GLY A 504 2.95 8.57 17.88
CA GLY A 504 1.87 9.13 18.69
C GLY A 504 0.63 8.26 18.76
N ILE A 505 0.75 6.96 18.56
CA ILE A 505 -0.28 5.97 18.92
C ILE A 505 -0.26 5.84 20.44
N ARG A 506 -1.44 5.95 21.06
CA ARG A 506 -1.55 5.98 22.52
C ARG A 506 -1.74 4.63 23.15
N ARG A 507 -2.34 3.68 22.42
CA ARG A 507 -2.65 2.36 22.95
C ARG A 507 -2.31 1.30 21.90
N THR A 508 -1.50 0.33 22.29
CA THR A 508 -1.22 -0.88 21.52
C THR A 508 -1.81 -2.08 22.25
N VAL A 509 -2.56 -2.91 21.53
CA VAL A 509 -3.29 -4.04 22.10
C VAL A 509 -2.97 -5.30 21.31
N MET A 510 -2.89 -6.44 21.98
CA MET A 510 -2.77 -7.74 21.33
C MET A 510 -3.99 -8.59 21.66
N LEU A 511 -4.56 -9.25 20.65
CA LEU A 511 -5.60 -10.27 20.81
C LEU A 511 -5.01 -11.62 20.44
N THR A 512 -5.25 -12.65 21.27
CA THR A 512 -4.75 -14.00 21.00
C THR A 512 -5.66 -15.06 21.62
N GLY A 513 -5.73 -16.24 20.99
CA GLY A 513 -6.35 -17.45 21.55
C GLY A 513 -5.46 -18.20 22.54
N ASP A 514 -4.20 -17.78 22.70
CA ASP A 514 -3.26 -18.44 23.60
C ASP A 514 -3.65 -18.30 25.09
N ARG A 515 -3.06 -19.19 25.90
CA ARG A 515 -3.17 -19.10 27.36
C ARG A 515 -2.61 -17.79 27.88
N LYS A 516 -3.19 -17.31 28.97
CA LYS A 516 -2.85 -16.03 29.61
C LYS A 516 -1.35 -15.83 29.79
N ALA A 517 -0.64 -16.79 30.37
CA ALA A 517 0.80 -16.71 30.64
C ALA A 517 1.63 -16.49 29.36
N VAL A 518 1.27 -17.16 28.25
CA VAL A 518 1.96 -17.04 26.96
C VAL A 518 1.70 -15.66 26.35
N GLY A 519 0.43 -15.24 26.28
CA GLY A 519 0.06 -13.96 25.70
C GLY A 519 0.65 -12.77 26.45
N GLU A 520 0.57 -12.76 27.78
CA GLU A 520 1.14 -11.68 28.62
C GLU A 520 2.67 -11.59 28.47
N ALA A 521 3.35 -12.72 28.38
CA ALA A 521 4.80 -12.74 28.21
C ALA A 521 5.24 -12.25 26.83
N VAL A 522 4.54 -12.61 25.74
CA VAL A 522 4.78 -12.07 24.40
C VAL A 522 4.55 -10.56 24.40
N ALA A 523 3.42 -10.08 24.94
CA ALA A 523 3.11 -8.67 25.00
C ALA A 523 4.17 -7.86 25.75
N ALA A 524 4.63 -8.37 26.90
CA ALA A 524 5.70 -7.73 27.68
C ALA A 524 7.02 -7.69 26.92
N LYS A 525 7.38 -8.76 26.20
CA LYS A 525 8.61 -8.85 25.42
C LYS A 525 8.64 -7.85 24.29
N VAL A 526 7.52 -7.68 23.54
CA VAL A 526 7.44 -6.77 22.39
C VAL A 526 7.03 -5.34 22.78
N GLY A 527 6.68 -5.10 24.05
CA GLY A 527 6.35 -3.77 24.56
C GLY A 527 4.92 -3.29 24.24
N ILE A 528 3.97 -4.22 24.06
CA ILE A 528 2.53 -3.94 23.89
C ILE A 528 1.93 -3.56 25.24
N ASP A 529 1.00 -2.57 25.24
CA ASP A 529 0.44 -2.00 26.47
C ASP A 529 -0.60 -2.93 27.13
N GLN A 530 -1.34 -3.71 26.33
CA GLN A 530 -2.40 -4.59 26.83
C GLN A 530 -2.56 -5.83 25.97
N ALA A 531 -2.75 -7.00 26.59
CA ALA A 531 -3.07 -8.25 25.92
C ALA A 531 -4.40 -8.82 26.41
N TYR A 532 -5.22 -9.30 25.50
CA TYR A 532 -6.39 -10.11 25.75
C TYR A 532 -6.12 -11.51 25.21
N THR A 533 -6.29 -12.49 26.06
CA THR A 533 -5.88 -13.88 25.86
C THR A 533 -7.07 -14.82 25.92
N GLU A 534 -6.89 -16.07 25.49
CA GLU A 534 -7.90 -17.12 25.52
C GLU A 534 -9.18 -16.77 24.73
N LEU A 535 -9.04 -15.95 23.69
CA LEU A 535 -10.14 -15.47 22.86
C LEU A 535 -10.46 -16.46 21.73
N LEU A 536 -11.74 -16.73 21.55
CA LEU A 536 -12.25 -17.35 20.33
C LEU A 536 -12.37 -16.28 19.20
N PRO A 537 -12.48 -16.68 17.92
CA PRO A 537 -12.63 -15.72 16.83
C PRO A 537 -13.78 -14.71 17.00
N ALA A 538 -14.93 -15.16 17.52
CA ALA A 538 -16.05 -14.29 17.82
C ALA A 538 -15.75 -13.27 18.94
N ASP A 539 -15.00 -13.70 19.96
CA ASP A 539 -14.63 -12.84 21.10
C ASP A 539 -13.67 -11.72 20.65
N LYS A 540 -12.81 -11.99 19.64
CA LYS A 540 -11.94 -10.95 19.04
C LYS A 540 -12.78 -9.83 18.42
N VAL A 541 -13.82 -10.17 17.65
CA VAL A 541 -14.74 -9.19 17.04
C VAL A 541 -15.43 -8.37 18.13
N GLN A 542 -16.01 -9.04 19.12
CA GLN A 542 -16.69 -8.37 20.23
C GLN A 542 -15.73 -7.43 20.95
N LYS A 543 -14.48 -7.84 21.18
CA LYS A 543 -13.48 -7.02 21.88
C LYS A 543 -13.11 -5.75 21.10
N VAL A 544 -13.01 -5.86 19.77
CA VAL A 544 -12.80 -4.69 18.90
C VAL A 544 -14.02 -3.77 18.93
N GLU A 545 -15.25 -4.31 18.93
CA GLU A 545 -16.47 -3.51 19.06
C GLU A 545 -16.58 -2.77 20.39
N GLU A 546 -16.20 -3.42 21.51
CA GLU A 546 -16.14 -2.78 22.82
C GLU A 546 -15.16 -1.59 22.80
N MET A 547 -13.95 -1.79 22.26
CA MET A 547 -12.96 -0.73 22.13
C MET A 547 -13.41 0.42 21.21
N LEU A 548 -14.10 0.11 20.10
CA LEU A 548 -14.68 1.12 19.22
C LEU A 548 -15.76 1.94 19.92
N ALA A 549 -16.60 1.31 20.75
CA ALA A 549 -17.65 1.99 21.52
C ALA A 549 -17.08 2.93 22.60
N GLU A 550 -15.91 2.64 23.15
CA GLU A 550 -15.18 3.50 24.10
C GLU A 550 -14.56 4.74 23.43
N MET A 551 -14.39 4.70 22.10
CA MET A 551 -13.74 5.79 21.37
C MET A 551 -14.64 7.01 21.24
N THR A 552 -14.10 8.18 21.53
CA THR A 552 -14.80 9.47 21.43
C THR A 552 -14.09 10.41 20.45
N GLY A 553 -14.88 11.20 19.73
CA GLY A 553 -14.37 12.22 18.81
C GLY A 553 -13.86 11.65 17.49
N LYS A 554 -12.69 12.11 17.04
CA LYS A 554 -12.08 11.71 15.76
C LYS A 554 -11.14 10.51 15.87
N ARG A 555 -11.02 9.92 17.04
CA ARG A 555 -10.08 8.81 17.27
C ARG A 555 -10.49 7.59 16.49
N LYS A 556 -9.50 6.88 15.96
CA LYS A 556 -9.66 5.70 15.12
C LYS A 556 -8.89 4.52 15.67
N LEU A 557 -9.44 3.32 15.44
CA LEU A 557 -8.85 2.04 15.76
C LEU A 557 -8.45 1.31 14.48
N ALA A 558 -7.19 0.85 14.42
CA ALA A 558 -6.77 -0.11 13.40
C ALA A 558 -6.69 -1.51 14.00
N PHE A 559 -7.10 -2.51 13.24
CA PHE A 559 -6.81 -3.91 13.52
C PHE A 559 -5.81 -4.43 12.47
N VAL A 560 -4.80 -5.17 12.95
CA VAL A 560 -3.73 -5.74 12.13
C VAL A 560 -3.78 -7.26 12.28
N GLY A 561 -3.92 -7.98 11.17
CA GLY A 561 -4.03 -9.43 11.14
C GLY A 561 -3.48 -10.05 9.86
N ASP A 562 -3.27 -11.36 9.84
CA ASP A 562 -2.86 -12.13 8.65
C ASP A 562 -4.03 -12.49 7.72
N GLY A 563 -5.22 -12.38 8.21
CA GLY A 563 -6.47 -12.29 7.48
C GLY A 563 -7.23 -13.55 7.16
N ILE A 564 -6.71 -14.74 7.28
CA ILE A 564 -7.49 -15.96 6.97
C ILE A 564 -8.62 -16.13 8.00
N ASN A 565 -8.29 -16.00 9.29
CA ASN A 565 -9.25 -16.14 10.39
C ASN A 565 -9.79 -14.79 10.87
N ASP A 566 -9.13 -13.69 10.53
CA ASP A 566 -9.39 -12.37 11.09
C ASP A 566 -10.17 -11.44 10.14
N ALA A 567 -10.57 -11.91 8.95
CA ALA A 567 -11.34 -11.12 7.98
C ALA A 567 -12.58 -10.41 8.60
N PRO A 568 -13.37 -11.06 9.49
CA PRO A 568 -14.46 -10.38 10.17
C PRO A 568 -14.01 -9.22 11.08
N VAL A 569 -12.85 -9.37 11.74
CA VAL A 569 -12.29 -8.35 12.64
C VAL A 569 -11.70 -7.20 11.83
N LEU A 570 -10.98 -7.51 10.73
CA LEU A 570 -10.44 -6.53 9.77
C LEU A 570 -11.54 -5.62 9.23
N SER A 571 -12.65 -6.21 8.78
CA SER A 571 -13.79 -5.46 8.23
C SER A 571 -14.53 -4.64 9.28
N ARG A 572 -14.43 -5.00 10.57
CA ARG A 572 -15.14 -4.34 11.66
C ARG A 572 -14.40 -3.13 12.22
N ALA A 573 -13.08 -3.10 12.14
CA ALA A 573 -12.24 -2.00 12.60
C ALA A 573 -12.50 -0.72 11.75
N ASP A 574 -12.10 0.46 12.27
CA ASP A 574 -12.10 1.69 11.47
C ASP A 574 -11.11 1.61 10.30
N VAL A 575 -10.01 0.86 10.47
CA VAL A 575 -9.01 0.56 9.46
C VAL A 575 -8.53 -0.88 9.65
N GLY A 576 -8.83 -1.74 8.69
CA GLY A 576 -8.27 -3.09 8.62
C GLY A 576 -6.92 -3.07 7.91
N ILE A 577 -5.88 -3.60 8.53
CA ILE A 577 -4.53 -3.72 7.97
C ILE A 577 -4.18 -5.19 7.85
N ALA A 578 -4.03 -5.68 6.62
CA ALA A 578 -3.61 -7.06 6.38
C ALA A 578 -2.08 -7.15 6.24
N MET A 579 -1.54 -8.24 6.77
CA MET A 579 -0.21 -8.72 6.46
C MET A 579 -0.30 -9.37 5.08
N GLY A 580 0.54 -8.94 4.15
CA GLY A 580 0.39 -9.28 2.72
C GLY A 580 1.24 -10.45 2.26
N SER A 581 1.71 -11.34 3.19
CA SER A 581 2.41 -12.54 2.78
C SER A 581 1.56 -13.36 1.83
N MET A 582 2.14 -13.85 0.81
CA MET A 582 1.68 -14.49 -0.43
C MET A 582 0.51 -15.49 -0.36
N GLY A 583 -0.36 -15.46 0.65
CA GLY A 583 -1.26 -16.57 0.91
C GLY A 583 -2.72 -16.27 1.18
N SER A 584 -3.14 -15.05 1.49
CA SER A 584 -4.54 -14.82 1.88
C SER A 584 -5.24 -13.76 1.04
N ASP A 585 -5.77 -14.20 -0.09
CA ASP A 585 -6.64 -13.38 -0.96
C ASP A 585 -7.82 -12.79 -0.17
N ALA A 586 -8.40 -13.59 0.74
CA ALA A 586 -9.49 -13.14 1.62
C ALA A 586 -9.08 -12.00 2.57
N ALA A 587 -7.82 -12.00 3.05
CA ALA A 587 -7.31 -10.91 3.87
C ALA A 587 -7.11 -9.63 3.09
N ILE A 588 -6.48 -9.79 1.91
CA ILE A 588 -6.27 -8.66 1.00
C ILE A 588 -7.63 -8.05 0.64
N GLU A 589 -8.64 -8.84 0.36
CA GLU A 589 -9.98 -8.34 0.02
C GLU A 589 -10.65 -7.61 1.20
N ALA A 590 -10.59 -8.18 2.40
CA ALA A 590 -11.24 -7.65 3.61
C ALA A 590 -10.56 -6.41 4.18
N ALA A 591 -9.24 -6.23 3.98
CA ALA A 591 -8.47 -5.13 4.54
C ALA A 591 -8.60 -3.83 3.74
N ASP A 592 -8.35 -2.72 4.40
CA ASP A 592 -8.29 -1.37 3.83
C ASP A 592 -6.87 -0.96 3.44
N ILE A 593 -5.90 -1.57 4.10
CA ILE A 593 -4.45 -1.36 3.89
C ILE A 593 -3.77 -2.72 3.89
N VAL A 594 -2.81 -2.91 3.01
CA VAL A 594 -2.03 -4.15 2.88
C VAL A 594 -0.54 -3.86 3.00
N LEU A 595 0.15 -4.60 3.86
CA LEU A 595 1.62 -4.57 3.99
C LEU A 595 2.21 -5.65 3.08
N MET A 596 2.92 -5.27 2.03
CA MET A 596 3.35 -6.19 0.97
C MET A 596 4.44 -7.19 1.38
N ASP A 597 5.20 -6.90 2.44
CA ASP A 597 6.35 -7.68 2.90
C ASP A 597 6.20 -8.21 4.34
N ASP A 598 4.99 -8.21 4.86
CA ASP A 598 4.68 -8.65 6.23
C ASP A 598 5.45 -7.94 7.36
N ASN A 599 6.00 -6.78 7.08
CA ASN A 599 6.77 -6.01 8.05
C ASN A 599 5.88 -5.03 8.84
N PRO A 600 5.56 -5.31 10.12
CA PRO A 600 4.67 -4.46 10.92
C PRO A 600 5.27 -3.07 11.22
N ALA A 601 6.60 -2.89 11.09
CA ALA A 601 7.24 -1.59 11.31
C ALA A 601 6.78 -0.53 10.29
N LYS A 602 6.30 -0.93 9.11
CA LYS A 602 5.78 -0.04 8.08
C LYS A 602 4.47 0.66 8.46
N ILE A 603 3.73 0.13 9.43
CA ILE A 603 2.50 0.77 9.93
C ILE A 603 2.82 2.16 10.50
N ALA A 604 3.92 2.30 11.26
CA ALA A 604 4.36 3.60 11.74
C ALA A 604 4.71 4.58 10.60
N GLY A 605 5.23 4.06 9.49
CA GLY A 605 5.51 4.81 8.26
C GLY A 605 4.23 5.36 7.64
N VAL A 606 3.21 4.53 7.43
CA VAL A 606 1.95 4.97 6.81
C VAL A 606 1.19 5.95 7.72
N VAL A 607 1.24 5.82 9.04
CA VAL A 607 0.69 6.80 9.99
C VAL A 607 1.34 8.17 9.80
N LYS A 608 2.68 8.23 9.69
CA LYS A 608 3.41 9.49 9.44
C LYS A 608 3.03 10.09 8.08
N ILE A 609 2.91 9.27 7.03
CA ILE A 609 2.49 9.70 5.69
C ILE A 609 1.07 10.26 5.74
N GLY A 610 0.12 9.57 6.38
CA GLY A 610 -1.27 10.03 6.54
C GLY A 610 -1.34 11.38 7.22
N ARG A 611 -0.65 11.55 8.36
CA ARG A 611 -0.61 12.83 9.10
C ARG A 611 0.02 13.96 8.29
N LYS A 612 1.12 13.69 7.58
CA LYS A 612 1.76 14.68 6.69
C LYS A 612 0.83 15.07 5.55
N THR A 613 0.14 14.11 4.93
CA THR A 613 -0.82 14.35 3.85
C THR A 613 -1.97 15.23 4.32
N MET A 614 -2.55 14.91 5.49
CA MET A 614 -3.60 15.72 6.09
C MET A 614 -3.15 17.14 6.45
N ALA A 615 -1.94 17.28 7.00
CA ALA A 615 -1.36 18.59 7.30
C ALA A 615 -1.20 19.46 6.03
N ILE A 616 -0.71 18.85 4.93
CA ILE A 616 -0.58 19.54 3.62
C ILE A 616 -1.96 19.93 3.08
N ALA A 617 -2.94 19.02 3.13
CA ALA A 617 -4.31 19.30 2.70
C ALA A 617 -4.93 20.49 3.48
N HIS A 618 -4.80 20.49 4.81
CA HIS A 618 -5.26 21.59 5.65
C HIS A 618 -4.52 22.90 5.36
N GLN A 619 -3.20 22.88 5.17
CA GLN A 619 -2.42 24.06 4.77
C GLN A 619 -2.96 24.66 3.47
N ASN A 620 -3.22 23.82 2.46
CA ASN A 620 -3.77 24.26 1.18
C ASN A 620 -5.17 24.87 1.34
N ILE A 621 -6.03 24.25 2.15
CA ILE A 621 -7.38 24.76 2.42
C ILE A 621 -7.32 26.13 3.08
N VAL A 622 -6.57 26.26 4.16
CA VAL A 622 -6.48 27.53 4.92
C VAL A 622 -5.85 28.62 4.07
N PHE A 623 -4.76 28.31 3.37
CA PHE A 623 -4.07 29.26 2.50
C PHE A 623 -4.99 29.75 1.35
N ALA A 624 -5.62 28.83 0.63
CA ALA A 624 -6.50 29.18 -0.48
C ALA A 624 -7.71 30.01 -0.03
N LEU A 625 -8.35 29.65 1.08
CA LEU A 625 -9.49 30.38 1.61
C LEU A 625 -9.09 31.77 2.13
N ALA A 626 -7.95 31.89 2.81
CA ALA A 626 -7.47 33.19 3.32
C ALA A 626 -7.16 34.17 2.20
N VAL A 627 -6.38 33.74 1.19
CA VAL A 627 -6.06 34.60 0.03
C VAL A 627 -7.33 34.98 -0.72
N LYS A 628 -8.24 34.02 -0.97
CA LYS A 628 -9.52 34.31 -1.63
C LYS A 628 -10.36 35.33 -0.88
N ALA A 629 -10.48 35.20 0.44
CA ALA A 629 -11.25 36.16 1.25
C ALA A 629 -10.68 37.58 1.09
N VAL A 630 -9.36 37.75 1.13
CA VAL A 630 -8.70 39.05 0.97
C VAL A 630 -8.97 39.61 -0.43
N VAL A 631 -8.73 38.83 -1.48
CA VAL A 631 -8.86 39.32 -2.87
C VAL A 631 -10.32 39.57 -3.25
N LEU A 632 -11.28 38.79 -2.72
CA LEU A 632 -12.71 39.06 -2.88
C LEU A 632 -13.12 40.40 -2.24
N LEU A 633 -12.62 40.70 -1.06
CA LEU A 633 -12.88 42.00 -0.39
C LEU A 633 -12.28 43.17 -1.21
N MET A 634 -11.05 43.00 -1.73
CA MET A 634 -10.42 44.00 -2.58
C MET A 634 -11.19 44.22 -3.90
N GLY A 635 -11.67 43.13 -4.50
CA GLY A 635 -12.49 43.19 -5.74
C GLY A 635 -13.82 43.87 -5.51
N ALA A 636 -14.52 43.54 -4.44
CA ALA A 636 -15.78 44.19 -4.06
C ALA A 636 -15.60 45.67 -3.73
N ALA A 637 -14.49 46.06 -3.09
CA ALA A 637 -14.13 47.45 -2.82
C ALA A 637 -13.67 48.24 -4.07
N GLY A 638 -13.48 47.59 -5.20
CA GLY A 638 -13.01 48.18 -6.44
C GLY A 638 -11.51 48.57 -6.46
N VAL A 639 -10.74 48.00 -5.51
CA VAL A 639 -9.28 48.21 -5.42
C VAL A 639 -8.51 47.27 -6.35
N ALA A 640 -9.03 46.03 -6.56
CA ALA A 640 -8.40 45.06 -7.43
C ALA A 640 -8.92 45.19 -8.87
N ASN A 641 -8.02 45.04 -9.83
CA ASN A 641 -8.36 44.91 -11.22
C ASN A 641 -8.47 43.43 -11.66
N MET A 642 -8.97 43.18 -12.87
CA MET A 642 -9.21 41.83 -13.37
C MET A 642 -7.93 40.99 -13.54
N TRP A 643 -6.80 41.64 -13.84
CA TRP A 643 -5.49 41.00 -13.95
C TRP A 643 -4.98 40.45 -12.61
N GLU A 644 -5.06 41.30 -11.59
CA GLU A 644 -4.69 40.91 -10.20
C GLU A 644 -5.55 39.77 -9.70
N ALA A 645 -6.84 39.79 -10.05
CA ALA A 645 -7.80 38.75 -9.70
C ALA A 645 -7.40 37.37 -10.26
N VAL A 646 -7.13 37.31 -11.57
CA VAL A 646 -6.73 36.06 -12.24
C VAL A 646 -5.35 35.61 -11.81
N PHE A 647 -4.40 36.56 -11.68
CA PHE A 647 -3.05 36.23 -11.21
C PHE A 647 -3.06 35.66 -9.80
N ALA A 648 -3.88 36.21 -8.91
CA ALA A 648 -4.04 35.67 -7.56
C ALA A 648 -4.66 34.26 -7.57
N ASP A 649 -5.70 33.99 -8.37
CA ASP A 649 -6.33 32.67 -8.44
C ASP A 649 -5.40 31.60 -9.01
N VAL A 650 -4.75 31.88 -10.14
CA VAL A 650 -3.78 30.98 -10.77
C VAL A 650 -2.55 30.80 -9.88
N GLY A 651 -2.03 31.89 -9.27
CA GLY A 651 -0.87 31.82 -8.38
C GLY A 651 -1.13 30.98 -7.13
N VAL A 652 -2.29 31.14 -6.50
CA VAL A 652 -2.71 30.32 -5.36
C VAL A 652 -2.82 28.85 -5.76
N SER A 653 -3.40 28.55 -6.93
CA SER A 653 -3.53 27.19 -7.43
C SER A 653 -2.16 26.56 -7.66
N VAL A 654 -1.22 27.25 -8.29
CA VAL A 654 0.15 26.76 -8.51
C VAL A 654 0.87 26.49 -7.18
N ILE A 655 0.80 27.43 -6.22
CA ILE A 655 1.43 27.25 -4.90
C ILE A 655 0.82 26.06 -4.16
N ALA A 656 -0.51 25.93 -4.17
CA ALA A 656 -1.21 24.81 -3.52
C ALA A 656 -0.86 23.46 -4.16
N ILE A 657 -0.71 23.39 -5.50
CA ILE A 657 -0.26 22.20 -6.21
C ILE A 657 1.18 21.86 -5.84
N LEU A 658 2.09 22.83 -5.85
CA LEU A 658 3.48 22.60 -5.45
C LEU A 658 3.59 22.13 -4.00
N ASN A 659 2.76 22.65 -3.11
CA ASN A 659 2.68 22.16 -1.72
C ASN A 659 2.13 20.73 -1.66
N ALA A 660 1.09 20.41 -2.46
CA ALA A 660 0.52 19.06 -2.54
C ALA A 660 1.56 18.02 -3.00
N MET A 661 2.42 18.37 -3.94
CA MET A 661 3.50 17.47 -4.40
C MET A 661 4.52 17.12 -3.31
N ARG A 662 4.57 17.85 -2.19
CA ARG A 662 5.41 17.49 -1.02
C ARG A 662 4.91 16.21 -0.33
N ALA A 663 3.66 15.80 -0.55
CA ALA A 663 3.14 14.54 -0.03
C ALA A 663 3.85 13.32 -0.67
N LEU A 664 4.30 13.43 -1.92
CA LEU A 664 5.08 12.39 -2.61
C LEU A 664 6.49 12.18 -2.03
N ARG A 665 7.04 13.20 -1.33
CA ARG A 665 8.41 13.15 -0.78
C ARG A 665 8.36 12.63 0.66
N THR A 666 8.54 11.32 0.82
CA THR A 666 8.82 10.70 2.12
C THR A 666 10.34 10.64 2.31
N LYS A 667 10.82 11.26 3.37
CA LYS A 667 12.05 10.89 4.06
C LYS A 667 11.67 10.46 5.45
#